data_65144ff1871fe3b73833a70048560198
#
_entry.id   65144ff1871fe3b73833a70048560198
#
_cell.length_a   1.000
_cell.length_b   1.000
_cell.length_c   1.000
_cell.angle_alpha   90.00
_cell.angle_beta   90.00
_cell.angle_gamma   90.00
#
_symmetry.space_group_name_H-M   'P 1'
#
loop_
_entity.id
_entity.type
_entity.pdbx_description
1 polymer ?
#
loop_
_entity_poly.entity_id
_entity_poly.type
_entity_poly.pdbx_seq_one_letter_code
_entity_poly.pdbx_strand_id
1 'polypeptide(L)'
;MLVNTFNLFVIPQVYFMRILFFFFGLIHAAAFAQPPSKPISLKSKNQWVDSSLDKDGWKYFQDQYTDESALSEGNEEMPFVPSLLESGKDLFSSLTGFSFSIRRFRMKGLNNRYFSQSINEISMNQLSDGNIPWANWGGLNEVTSNNQYAAGLKENEYQFGALGNSVFMQLNASKLFPQTTFTLNLSNRNYHQRFAFTKVWSENKKGWTIATSVAFKQGIGGQLTANEFIGFSYFFSIDKRVDNHLFSLALLGNRQMNTRTAAITKELVDLTGSKQYQPSWGLQTGKVRNANWQFNHHPMLLLSHEYNMHEKIKQVSSLLVSMGEKYTTALDWFNAADPRPDYYRYLPSFFTDSLLAQDLISQIQLNPSQLQINWDHLYWINQNSTTDKRARYLLEDRVEQSKKVVLNTRYRIQLNNRLLVSFQGQYRLEIYHYFKRINDLLGAAYSINWNQFAEDNLPGSTAIQNDLNNPNQKIYVNDQFGYNYRMHLQQWLFLSQVQYTLPKFDFNAAVEYNATNYQREGIYRNGVFPQNSYGLAEPDYFRNGQIKMGLTYKLNGRNYYYFRTAYSTKPPLVNDLYISPRISSHKQTDISNETAYMAEAGYILHAPSLKLTANAYWISIHHAMDVMSFYHDGYRNLVNYTLSNIGSRMMGLEFSMAYSLSAGLTLNTAINAGKYIYLQRPNYSVMADNEQYISEKGILYIDHFPITGLPQLAVYTGLAYRSNGNLFLNLSSSFMANQWLSFNPIRRTYGAAQNLPSNLDNKLISNPSAIPKAFIVDFSAGYSCRIKKFRDGHAYYLQFFFGVNNLLNQSIVTGGYEQLRFDTPGGDLNKFPNKYYYSAGTLYSLSIKWKL
;
A
#
# COMPACT_ATOMS: atom_id res chain seq x y z
N MET A 1 0.04 -19.55 -31.18
CA MET A 1 1.48 -19.21 -31.13
C MET A 1 1.95 -18.48 -29.85
N LEU A 2 1.04 -18.11 -28.96
CA LEU A 2 1.33 -17.42 -27.69
C LEU A 2 1.28 -18.32 -26.41
N VAL A 3 0.99 -19.59 -26.56
CA VAL A 3 1.08 -20.61 -25.50
C VAL A 3 2.54 -20.88 -25.07
N ASN A 4 3.51 -20.55 -25.92
CA ASN A 4 4.93 -20.80 -25.65
C ASN A 4 5.63 -19.71 -24.82
N THR A 5 5.04 -18.53 -24.59
CA THR A 5 5.66 -17.50 -23.77
C THR A 5 5.35 -17.66 -22.25
N PHE A 6 4.30 -18.36 -21.91
CA PHE A 6 4.00 -18.68 -20.50
C PHE A 6 4.84 -19.85 -19.94
N ASN A 7 5.33 -20.74 -20.80
CA ASN A 7 6.21 -21.84 -20.39
C ASN A 7 7.66 -21.41 -20.04
N LEU A 8 8.04 -20.17 -20.26
CA LEU A 8 9.37 -19.66 -19.90
C LEU A 8 9.53 -19.32 -18.40
N PHE A 9 8.48 -19.40 -17.61
CA PHE A 9 8.50 -19.03 -16.18
C PHE A 9 8.10 -20.16 -15.21
N VAL A 10 7.66 -21.29 -15.70
CA VAL A 10 7.63 -22.52 -14.91
C VAL A 10 9.03 -23.12 -15.02
N ILE A 11 9.93 -22.74 -14.11
CA ILE A 11 11.24 -23.37 -13.98
C ILE A 11 10.99 -24.83 -13.60
N PRO A 12 11.25 -25.83 -14.47
CA PRO A 12 11.16 -27.24 -14.08
C PRO A 12 12.07 -27.47 -12.86
N GLN A 13 11.71 -28.39 -11.98
CA GLN A 13 12.51 -28.74 -10.79
C GLN A 13 14.02 -28.93 -11.09
N VAL A 14 14.35 -29.35 -12.29
CA VAL A 14 15.74 -29.50 -12.78
C VAL A 14 16.52 -28.16 -12.88
N TYR A 15 15.83 -27.05 -13.21
CA TYR A 15 16.47 -25.72 -13.22
C TYR A 15 16.62 -25.16 -11.81
N PHE A 16 15.72 -25.53 -10.91
CA PHE A 16 15.83 -25.15 -9.50
C PHE A 16 17.11 -25.73 -8.85
N MET A 17 17.42 -27.01 -9.13
CA MET A 17 18.68 -27.63 -8.71
C MET A 17 19.90 -26.90 -9.32
N ARG A 18 19.83 -26.48 -10.59
CA ARG A 18 20.93 -25.72 -11.23
C ARG A 18 21.12 -24.32 -10.65
N ILE A 19 20.04 -23.64 -10.26
CA ILE A 19 20.13 -22.36 -9.55
C ILE A 19 20.70 -22.57 -8.15
N LEU A 20 20.33 -23.65 -7.45
CA LEU A 20 20.94 -24.03 -6.17
C LEU A 20 22.44 -24.32 -6.31
N PHE A 21 22.83 -25.05 -7.35
CA PHE A 21 24.26 -25.30 -7.66
C PHE A 21 25.01 -24.04 -8.07
N PHE A 22 24.36 -23.10 -8.77
CA PHE A 22 24.95 -21.80 -9.09
C PHE A 22 25.15 -20.94 -7.83
N PHE A 23 24.18 -20.96 -6.90
CA PHE A 23 24.33 -20.35 -5.58
C PHE A 23 25.40 -21.03 -4.73
N PHE A 24 25.52 -22.36 -4.74
CA PHE A 24 26.62 -23.07 -4.09
C PHE A 24 27.97 -22.77 -4.74
N GLY A 25 28.02 -22.64 -6.06
CA GLY A 25 29.25 -22.20 -6.78
C GLY A 25 29.69 -20.78 -6.42
N LEU A 26 28.74 -19.84 -6.25
CA LEU A 26 29.02 -18.50 -5.73
C LEU A 26 29.48 -18.51 -4.27
N ILE A 27 29.00 -19.44 -3.45
CA ILE A 27 29.49 -19.66 -2.07
C ILE A 27 30.98 -20.08 -2.08
N HIS A 28 31.38 -20.98 -2.97
CA HIS A 28 32.78 -21.35 -3.14
C HIS A 28 33.67 -20.19 -3.63
N ALA A 29 33.20 -19.42 -4.62
CA ALA A 29 33.92 -18.24 -5.12
C ALA A 29 34.02 -17.11 -4.06
N ALA A 30 33.02 -16.95 -3.19
CA ALA A 30 33.06 -15.98 -2.09
C ALA A 30 34.01 -16.43 -0.94
N ALA A 31 34.27 -17.74 -0.78
CA ALA A 31 35.20 -18.27 0.24
C ALA A 31 36.66 -18.05 -0.10
N PHE A 32 36.99 -17.82 -1.37
CA PHE A 32 38.37 -17.56 -1.84
C PHE A 32 38.70 -16.07 -2.05
N ALA A 33 37.82 -15.13 -1.77
CA ALA A 33 38.12 -13.71 -1.82
C ALA A 33 39.04 -13.35 -0.62
N GLN A 34 40.27 -12.85 -0.91
CA GLN A 34 41.24 -12.47 0.12
C GLN A 34 40.67 -11.50 1.15
N PRO A 35 40.98 -11.65 2.44
CA PRO A 35 40.50 -10.80 3.50
C PRO A 35 41.04 -9.37 3.36
N PRO A 36 40.24 -8.34 3.68
CA PRO A 36 40.72 -6.98 3.71
C PRO A 36 41.74 -6.80 4.86
N SER A 37 42.81 -6.06 4.56
CA SER A 37 43.80 -5.63 5.53
C SER A 37 43.19 -4.92 6.71
N LYS A 38 43.77 -5.04 7.89
CA LYS A 38 43.35 -4.56 9.23
C LYS A 38 42.48 -3.30 9.23
N PRO A 39 41.39 -3.26 10.04
CA PRO A 39 40.55 -2.10 10.13
C PRO A 39 41.31 -0.90 10.68
N ILE A 40 41.37 0.16 9.88
CA ILE A 40 41.80 1.49 10.35
C ILE A 40 40.73 1.97 11.31
N SER A 41 41.08 2.19 12.58
CA SER A 41 40.20 2.75 13.58
C SER A 41 39.91 4.21 13.25
N LEU A 42 38.82 4.45 12.50
CA LEU A 42 38.24 5.78 12.37
C LEU A 42 37.47 6.08 13.63
N LYS A 43 38.09 6.80 14.57
CA LYS A 43 37.42 7.54 15.63
C LYS A 43 36.65 8.69 14.98
N SER A 44 35.48 8.43 14.40
CA SER A 44 34.49 9.48 14.17
C SER A 44 33.67 9.61 15.44
N LYS A 45 34.00 10.58 16.27
CA LYS A 45 33.12 11.11 17.28
C LYS A 45 31.90 11.69 16.58
N ASN A 46 30.71 11.20 16.89
CA ASN A 46 29.36 11.62 16.52
C ASN A 46 28.63 10.76 15.47
N GLN A 47 28.63 9.44 15.63
CA GLN A 47 27.49 8.65 15.25
C GLN A 47 26.94 7.96 16.50
N TRP A 48 25.84 8.46 17.01
CA TRP A 48 25.01 7.71 17.93
C TRP A 48 24.37 6.56 17.12
N VAL A 49 25.16 5.53 16.82
CA VAL A 49 24.61 4.22 16.54
C VAL A 49 24.13 3.73 17.88
N ASP A 50 22.84 3.78 18.09
CA ASP A 50 22.24 3.22 19.28
C ASP A 50 22.42 1.70 19.25
N SER A 51 23.60 1.25 19.77
CA SER A 51 23.95 -0.18 19.85
C SER A 51 23.02 -0.96 20.78
N SER A 52 22.13 -0.26 21.50
CA SER A 52 21.09 -0.91 22.31
C SER A 52 20.00 -1.58 21.47
N LEU A 53 19.79 -1.13 20.23
CA LEU A 53 18.77 -1.68 19.32
C LEU A 53 19.20 -2.98 18.64
N ASP A 54 20.48 -3.22 18.47
CA ASP A 54 21.01 -4.52 18.00
C ASP A 54 20.79 -5.64 19.03
N LYS A 55 20.46 -5.27 20.27
CA LYS A 55 20.16 -6.22 21.35
C LYS A 55 18.70 -6.63 21.40
N ASP A 56 17.80 -5.89 20.76
CA ASP A 56 16.38 -6.18 20.78
C ASP A 56 16.02 -7.06 19.58
N GLY A 57 15.72 -8.33 19.81
CA GLY A 57 15.32 -9.33 18.79
C GLY A 57 14.12 -8.90 17.93
N TRP A 58 13.41 -7.84 18.30
CA TRP A 58 12.32 -7.20 17.56
C TRP A 58 12.72 -6.67 16.20
N LYS A 59 13.91 -6.10 16.02
CA LYS A 59 14.38 -5.59 14.73
C LYS A 59 14.48 -6.70 13.70
N TYR A 60 14.97 -7.87 14.10
CA TYR A 60 15.04 -9.03 13.23
C TYR A 60 13.66 -9.61 12.90
N PHE A 61 12.73 -9.51 13.84
CA PHE A 61 11.37 -9.96 13.66
C PHE A 61 10.60 -9.06 12.69
N GLN A 62 10.76 -7.75 12.78
CA GLN A 62 10.15 -6.77 11.88
C GLN A 62 10.69 -6.84 10.46
N ASP A 63 12.00 -6.99 10.29
CA ASP A 63 12.65 -7.10 8.97
C ASP A 63 12.21 -8.36 8.19
N GLN A 64 11.71 -9.39 8.86
CA GLN A 64 11.24 -10.63 8.24
C GLN A 64 9.76 -10.63 7.91
N TYR A 65 8.98 -9.81 8.60
CA TYR A 65 7.54 -9.72 8.44
C TYR A 65 7.08 -8.55 7.56
N THR A 66 7.99 -7.73 7.04
CA THR A 66 7.68 -6.79 5.95
C THR A 66 7.35 -7.57 4.69
N ASP A 67 6.25 -8.28 4.75
CA ASP A 67 5.70 -8.98 3.63
C ASP A 67 4.89 -8.01 2.79
N GLU A 68 5.49 -7.59 1.70
CA GLU A 68 4.89 -6.68 0.73
C GLU A 68 3.70 -7.28 0.00
N SER A 69 3.50 -8.59 0.08
CA SER A 69 2.30 -9.18 -0.44
C SER A 69 1.06 -8.69 0.29
N ALA A 70 1.19 -8.36 1.59
CA ALA A 70 0.16 -7.65 2.33
C ALA A 70 -0.07 -6.21 1.83
N LEU A 71 0.88 -5.60 1.13
CA LEU A 71 0.76 -4.28 0.50
C LEU A 71 0.00 -4.32 -0.81
N SER A 72 0.06 -5.44 -1.52
CA SER A 72 -0.60 -5.63 -2.80
C SER A 72 -2.06 -6.05 -2.67
N GLU A 73 -2.54 -6.40 -1.48
CA GLU A 73 -3.92 -6.79 -1.22
C GLU A 73 -4.91 -5.60 -1.17
N GLY A 74 -4.42 -4.37 -1.29
CA GLY A 74 -5.28 -3.20 -1.41
C GLY A 74 -6.06 -3.24 -2.71
N ASN A 75 -7.40 -3.32 -2.65
CA ASN A 75 -8.24 -2.90 -3.75
C ASN A 75 -7.93 -1.44 -4.08
N GLU A 76 -8.05 -1.03 -5.34
CA GLU A 76 -7.91 0.37 -5.76
C GLU A 76 -8.81 1.30 -4.95
N GLU A 77 -9.96 0.79 -4.48
CA GLU A 77 -10.94 1.51 -3.66
C GLU A 77 -10.48 1.74 -2.21
N MET A 78 -9.50 0.98 -1.70
CA MET A 78 -8.99 1.13 -0.34
C MET A 78 -7.48 0.80 -0.29
N PRO A 79 -6.62 1.77 -0.61
CA PRO A 79 -5.19 1.59 -0.45
C PRO A 79 -4.87 1.36 1.02
N PHE A 80 -4.47 0.14 1.34
CA PHE A 80 -4.10 -0.28 2.67
C PHE A 80 -2.59 -0.42 2.77
N VAL A 81 -2.00 0.35 3.66
CA VAL A 81 -0.62 0.15 4.09
C VAL A 81 -0.66 -0.60 5.41
N PRO A 82 -0.08 -1.79 5.52
CA PRO A 82 0.06 -2.44 6.80
C PRO A 82 0.81 -1.53 7.77
N SER A 83 0.32 -1.42 8.98
CA SER A 83 0.99 -0.70 10.07
C SER A 83 2.42 -1.21 10.32
N LEU A 84 2.75 -2.39 9.82
CA LEU A 84 4.08 -2.97 9.80
C LEU A 84 5.13 -2.09 9.11
N LEU A 85 4.80 -1.45 7.98
CA LEU A 85 5.71 -0.52 7.29
C LEU A 85 5.89 0.80 8.02
N GLU A 86 4.97 1.09 8.92
CA GLU A 86 5.03 2.23 9.81
C GLU A 86 5.76 1.88 11.11
N SER A 87 6.13 0.62 11.33
CA SER A 87 6.87 0.21 12.52
C SER A 87 8.28 0.80 12.49
N GLY A 88 8.64 1.44 13.57
CA GLY A 88 9.90 2.15 13.70
C GLY A 88 10.54 1.97 15.07
N LYS A 89 11.50 2.81 15.37
CA LYS A 89 12.22 2.81 16.67
C LYS A 89 11.37 3.37 17.83
N ASP A 90 10.20 3.91 17.53
CA ASP A 90 9.24 4.33 18.55
C ASP A 90 8.62 3.11 19.22
N LEU A 91 8.48 3.15 20.56
CA LEU A 91 8.00 2.00 21.33
C LEU A 91 6.59 1.57 20.88
N PHE A 92 5.66 2.53 20.71
CA PHE A 92 4.30 2.24 20.28
C PHE A 92 4.29 1.55 18.90
N SER A 93 4.91 2.17 17.90
CA SER A 93 4.95 1.66 16.52
C SER A 93 5.65 0.30 16.43
N SER A 94 6.70 0.09 17.23
CA SER A 94 7.43 -1.18 17.24
C SER A 94 6.60 -2.36 17.77
N LEU A 95 5.73 -2.10 18.75
CA LEU A 95 4.86 -3.12 19.33
C LEU A 95 3.61 -3.39 18.47
N THR A 96 3.05 -2.35 17.86
CA THR A 96 1.73 -2.42 17.21
C THR A 96 1.80 -2.69 15.72
N GLY A 97 2.89 -2.32 15.06
CA GLY A 97 3.03 -2.34 13.61
C GLY A 97 2.66 -3.68 12.98
N PHE A 98 3.14 -4.77 13.55
CA PHE A 98 2.80 -6.12 13.10
C PHE A 98 1.43 -6.59 13.63
N SER A 99 1.24 -6.51 14.95
CA SER A 99 0.12 -7.15 15.65
C SER A 99 -1.24 -6.56 15.27
N PHE A 100 -1.30 -5.28 14.89
CA PHE A 100 -2.54 -4.62 14.50
C PHE A 100 -2.79 -4.63 12.97
N SER A 101 -1.82 -5.08 12.17
CA SER A 101 -1.90 -5.07 10.70
C SER A 101 -3.09 -5.86 10.15
N ILE A 102 -3.42 -6.99 10.76
CA ILE A 102 -4.51 -7.89 10.34
C ILE A 102 -5.89 -7.20 10.26
N ARG A 103 -6.10 -6.14 11.04
CA ARG A 103 -7.34 -5.35 11.07
C ARG A 103 -7.20 -4.00 10.38
N ARG A 104 -6.18 -3.83 9.54
CA ARG A 104 -5.95 -2.58 8.80
C ARG A 104 -5.86 -1.36 9.72
N PHE A 105 -5.28 -1.56 10.91
CA PHE A 105 -5.05 -0.47 11.86
C PHE A 105 -4.20 0.62 11.20
N ARG A 106 -4.58 1.87 11.43
CA ARG A 106 -3.85 3.05 10.99
C ARG A 106 -3.56 3.93 12.20
N MET A 107 -2.33 4.36 12.31
CA MET A 107 -1.93 5.25 13.42
C MET A 107 -2.74 6.55 13.37
N LYS A 108 -3.29 6.92 14.52
CA LYS A 108 -4.13 8.14 14.67
C LYS A 108 -5.34 8.18 13.72
N GLY A 109 -5.74 7.07 13.12
CA GLY A 109 -6.83 7.01 12.16
C GLY A 109 -6.54 7.62 10.78
N LEU A 110 -5.31 8.00 10.50
CA LEU A 110 -4.91 8.69 9.27
C LEU A 110 -4.80 7.74 8.09
N ASN A 111 -5.14 8.21 6.89
CA ASN A 111 -4.93 7.49 5.65
C ASN A 111 -3.46 7.52 5.23
N ASN A 112 -3.03 6.58 4.39
CA ASN A 112 -1.65 6.45 3.89
C ASN A 112 -1.09 7.75 3.28
N ARG A 113 -1.91 8.53 2.61
CA ARG A 113 -1.52 9.83 2.02
C ARG A 113 -1.04 10.88 3.04
N TYR A 114 -1.25 10.64 4.33
CA TYR A 114 -0.75 11.48 5.43
C TYR A 114 0.53 10.96 6.07
N PHE A 115 1.12 9.89 5.53
CA PHE A 115 2.44 9.38 5.89
C PHE A 115 3.44 9.82 4.84
N SER A 116 4.70 9.92 5.21
CA SER A 116 5.76 10.30 4.27
C SER A 116 6.93 9.33 4.31
N GLN A 117 7.44 9.00 3.14
CA GLN A 117 8.62 8.19 2.95
C GLN A 117 9.61 8.97 2.09
N SER A 118 10.88 9.01 2.52
CA SER A 118 11.96 9.52 1.65
C SER A 118 13.09 8.52 1.54
N ILE A 119 13.71 8.49 0.37
CA ILE A 119 14.91 7.71 0.06
C ILE A 119 15.98 8.66 -0.45
N ASN A 120 17.15 8.68 0.20
CA ASN A 120 18.24 9.59 -0.12
C ASN A 120 17.76 11.05 -0.27
N GLU A 121 16.89 11.48 0.65
CA GLU A 121 16.29 12.84 0.73
C GLU A 121 15.23 13.17 -0.34
N ILE A 122 14.84 12.24 -1.19
CA ILE A 122 13.78 12.39 -2.16
C ILE A 122 12.49 11.81 -1.61
N SER A 123 11.42 12.59 -1.61
CA SER A 123 10.08 12.11 -1.21
C SER A 123 9.54 11.10 -2.22
N MET A 124 9.07 9.96 -1.72
CA MET A 124 8.53 8.85 -2.52
C MET A 124 7.01 8.90 -2.70
N ASN A 125 6.29 9.71 -1.92
CA ASN A 125 4.85 9.85 -2.09
C ASN A 125 4.51 10.30 -3.52
N GLN A 126 3.56 9.64 -4.17
CA GLN A 126 3.13 9.96 -5.54
C GLN A 126 2.31 11.25 -5.56
N LEU A 127 2.45 12.08 -6.59
CA LEU A 127 1.63 13.29 -6.73
C LEU A 127 0.18 12.97 -7.15
N SER A 128 -0.05 11.83 -7.81
CA SER A 128 -1.36 11.43 -8.32
C SER A 128 -2.38 11.11 -7.22
N ASP A 129 -1.96 10.32 -6.22
CA ASP A 129 -2.83 9.76 -5.18
C ASP A 129 -2.31 9.95 -3.75
N GLY A 130 -1.14 10.59 -3.58
CA GLY A 130 -0.49 10.82 -2.29
C GLY A 130 0.11 9.58 -1.64
N ASN A 131 -0.06 8.40 -2.23
CA ASN A 131 0.37 7.13 -1.66
C ASN A 131 1.88 6.88 -1.81
N ILE A 132 2.41 6.05 -0.94
CA ILE A 132 3.80 5.58 -1.00
C ILE A 132 3.82 4.26 -1.76
N PRO A 133 4.56 4.15 -2.89
CA PRO A 133 4.58 2.94 -3.72
C PRO A 133 5.55 1.88 -3.14
N TRP A 134 5.24 1.32 -1.98
CA TRP A 134 6.08 0.35 -1.25
C TRP A 134 6.48 -0.87 -2.09
N ALA A 135 5.61 -1.29 -3.00
CA ALA A 135 5.86 -2.42 -3.89
C ALA A 135 7.12 -2.22 -4.76
N ASN A 136 7.54 -0.98 -5.01
CA ASN A 136 8.67 -0.70 -5.92
C ASN A 136 10.03 -1.12 -5.36
N TRP A 137 10.19 -1.21 -4.02
CA TRP A 137 11.44 -1.66 -3.38
C TRP A 137 11.24 -2.86 -2.46
N GLY A 138 10.14 -3.49 -2.63
CA GLY A 138 9.77 -4.65 -1.89
C GLY A 138 10.75 -5.82 -2.02
N GLY A 139 10.95 -6.58 -0.91
CA GLY A 139 11.90 -7.71 -0.83
C GLY A 139 13.34 -7.32 -0.56
N LEU A 140 13.65 -6.05 -0.48
CA LEU A 140 15.00 -5.52 -0.22
C LEU A 140 15.25 -5.23 1.27
N ASN A 141 14.60 -5.97 2.19
CA ASN A 141 14.61 -5.72 3.63
C ASN A 141 16.02 -5.56 4.22
N GLU A 142 16.98 -6.30 3.71
CA GLU A 142 18.37 -6.28 4.20
C GLU A 142 19.09 -4.96 3.98
N VAL A 143 18.65 -4.17 2.98
CA VAL A 143 19.23 -2.85 2.66
C VAL A 143 18.31 -1.70 3.04
N THR A 144 17.01 -1.92 3.15
CA THR A 144 16.03 -0.90 3.54
C THR A 144 15.83 -0.77 5.05
N SER A 145 16.35 -1.71 5.85
CA SER A 145 16.27 -1.71 7.31
C SER A 145 17.03 -0.56 7.99
N ASN A 146 17.97 0.10 7.27
CA ASN A 146 18.64 1.29 7.78
C ASN A 146 17.77 2.52 7.57
N ASN A 147 16.78 2.68 8.41
CA ASN A 147 15.82 3.78 8.36
C ASN A 147 15.84 4.64 9.63
N GLN A 148 15.43 5.89 9.49
CA GLN A 148 15.12 6.79 10.59
C GLN A 148 13.63 7.07 10.57
N TYR A 149 13.02 6.94 11.72
CA TYR A 149 11.59 7.05 11.91
C TYR A 149 11.24 8.21 12.82
N ALA A 150 10.26 9.02 12.43
CA ALA A 150 9.70 10.06 13.24
C ALA A 150 8.18 9.88 13.38
N ALA A 151 7.72 9.65 14.61
CA ALA A 151 6.32 9.44 14.92
C ALA A 151 5.56 10.78 14.92
N GLY A 152 4.43 10.83 14.21
CA GLY A 152 3.57 12.01 14.16
C GLY A 152 4.31 13.28 13.76
N LEU A 153 4.13 14.33 14.53
CA LEU A 153 4.76 15.63 14.30
C LEU A 153 6.20 15.74 14.82
N LYS A 154 6.83 14.64 15.26
CA LYS A 154 8.24 14.67 15.67
C LYS A 154 9.11 15.26 14.55
N GLU A 155 10.14 16.01 14.94
CA GLU A 155 11.12 16.57 14.02
C GLU A 155 11.77 15.47 13.16
N ASN A 156 11.92 15.78 11.88
CA ASN A 156 12.63 14.96 10.93
C ASN A 156 13.59 15.88 10.15
N GLU A 157 14.88 15.62 10.25
CA GLU A 157 15.91 16.47 9.60
C GLU A 157 15.82 16.44 8.08
N TYR A 158 15.20 15.42 7.47
CA TYR A 158 15.29 15.14 6.04
C TYR A 158 14.06 15.57 5.24
N GLN A 159 12.96 15.86 5.92
CA GLN A 159 11.70 16.24 5.26
C GLN A 159 10.78 16.94 6.28
N PHE A 160 9.82 17.73 5.77
CA PHE A 160 8.78 18.28 6.64
C PHE A 160 8.09 17.15 7.40
N GLY A 161 7.93 16.00 6.75
CA GLY A 161 7.10 14.91 7.20
C GLY A 161 5.63 15.16 6.84
N ALA A 162 4.75 14.37 7.40
CA ALA A 162 3.32 14.51 7.21
C ALA A 162 2.63 14.58 8.59
N LEU A 163 1.30 14.61 8.62
CA LEU A 163 0.55 14.55 9.87
C LEU A 163 0.70 13.20 10.59
N GLY A 164 0.93 12.13 9.79
CA GLY A 164 1.25 10.80 10.28
C GLY A 164 2.75 10.62 10.52
N ASN A 165 3.22 9.38 10.42
CA ASN A 165 4.62 9.08 10.60
C ASN A 165 5.45 9.43 9.36
N SER A 166 6.72 9.68 9.56
CA SER A 166 7.68 9.89 8.48
C SER A 166 8.88 8.96 8.61
N VAL A 167 9.26 8.36 7.48
CA VAL A 167 10.37 7.42 7.39
C VAL A 167 11.40 7.94 6.40
N PHE A 168 12.66 7.91 6.79
CA PHE A 168 13.79 8.25 5.93
C PHE A 168 14.71 7.04 5.79
N MET A 169 15.02 6.65 4.56
CA MET A 169 15.93 5.56 4.23
C MET A 169 17.17 6.10 3.49
N GLN A 170 18.34 5.57 3.84
CA GLN A 170 19.59 5.82 3.12
C GLN A 170 20.03 4.55 2.42
N LEU A 171 20.14 4.61 1.10
CA LEU A 171 20.54 3.49 0.23
C LEU A 171 21.93 3.67 -0.37
N ASN A 172 22.72 4.62 0.14
CA ASN A 172 24.13 4.76 -0.21
C ASN A 172 24.92 3.58 0.33
N ALA A 173 25.77 2.94 -0.49
CA ALA A 173 26.56 1.77 -0.10
C ALA A 173 27.41 2.01 1.16
N SER A 174 28.02 3.20 1.28
CA SER A 174 28.85 3.60 2.42
C SER A 174 28.09 3.84 3.73
N LYS A 175 26.77 3.94 3.68
CA LYS A 175 25.90 4.08 4.87
C LYS A 175 25.32 2.75 5.32
N LEU A 176 25.45 1.69 4.52
CA LEU A 176 25.04 0.35 4.89
C LEU A 176 26.14 -0.36 5.69
N PHE A 177 25.74 -1.24 6.59
CA PHE A 177 26.68 -2.01 7.39
C PHE A 177 27.37 -3.08 6.54
N PRO A 178 28.72 -3.18 6.52
CA PRO A 178 29.43 -4.22 5.80
C PRO A 178 29.02 -5.62 6.28
N GLN A 179 28.47 -6.43 5.37
CA GLN A 179 27.98 -7.77 5.67
C GLN A 179 27.87 -8.63 4.42
N THR A 180 27.88 -9.93 4.61
CA THR A 180 27.42 -10.89 3.62
C THR A 180 26.34 -11.74 4.29
N THR A 181 25.14 -11.76 3.72
CA THR A 181 24.02 -12.50 4.29
C THR A 181 23.30 -13.31 3.24
N PHE A 182 22.92 -14.54 3.61
CA PHE A 182 21.99 -15.39 2.89
C PHE A 182 20.76 -15.58 3.76
N THR A 183 19.59 -15.40 3.21
CA THR A 183 18.32 -15.54 3.92
C THR A 183 17.42 -16.50 3.16
N LEU A 184 16.89 -17.50 3.87
CA LEU A 184 15.81 -18.38 3.41
C LEU A 184 14.60 -18.17 4.31
N ASN A 185 13.49 -17.79 3.73
CA ASN A 185 12.22 -17.74 4.45
C ASN A 185 11.26 -18.76 3.84
N LEU A 186 10.59 -19.50 4.70
CA LEU A 186 9.54 -20.45 4.37
C LEU A 186 8.26 -20.03 5.10
N SER A 187 7.12 -20.00 4.42
CA SER A 187 5.84 -19.62 5.04
C SER A 187 4.64 -20.22 4.31
N ASN A 188 3.47 -20.24 4.94
CA ASN A 188 2.19 -20.54 4.30
C ASN A 188 1.38 -19.28 3.98
N ARG A 189 2.04 -18.14 3.84
CA ARG A 189 1.45 -16.84 3.46
C ARG A 189 1.29 -16.74 1.94
N ASN A 190 1.16 -15.54 1.41
CA ASN A 190 1.01 -15.29 -0.04
C ASN A 190 2.21 -15.82 -0.85
N TYR A 191 3.41 -15.88 -0.29
CA TYR A 191 4.53 -16.63 -0.87
C TYR A 191 4.97 -17.74 0.10
N HIS A 192 5.42 -18.86 -0.45
CA HIS A 192 5.90 -20.00 0.34
C HIS A 192 7.40 -19.92 0.59
N GLN A 193 8.13 -19.36 -0.34
CA GLN A 193 9.60 -19.34 -0.31
C GLN A 193 10.12 -17.95 -0.68
N ARG A 194 11.11 -17.48 0.09
CA ARG A 194 11.92 -16.31 -0.26
C ARG A 194 13.39 -16.65 -0.06
N PHE A 195 14.19 -16.40 -1.09
CA PHE A 195 15.64 -16.46 -1.05
C PHE A 195 16.18 -15.06 -1.21
N ALA A 196 17.12 -14.65 -0.36
CA ALA A 196 17.78 -13.37 -0.50
C ALA A 196 19.29 -13.51 -0.27
N PHE A 197 20.05 -12.79 -1.06
CA PHE A 197 21.47 -12.61 -0.92
C PHE A 197 21.79 -11.12 -0.85
N THR A 198 22.59 -10.72 0.14
CA THR A 198 23.04 -9.34 0.30
C THR A 198 24.50 -9.32 0.62
N LYS A 199 25.25 -8.48 -0.09
CA LYS A 199 26.65 -8.21 0.19
C LYS A 199 26.93 -6.72 0.17
N VAL A 200 27.54 -6.25 1.25
CA VAL A 200 28.04 -4.88 1.39
C VAL A 200 29.52 -4.97 1.67
N TRP A 201 30.35 -4.41 0.78
CA TRP A 201 31.79 -4.38 0.96
C TRP A 201 32.19 -3.17 1.80
N SER A 202 33.24 -3.33 2.60
CA SER A 202 33.88 -2.20 3.28
C SER A 202 34.53 -1.23 2.28
N GLU A 203 34.62 0.04 2.65
CA GLU A 203 35.34 1.04 1.84
C GLU A 203 36.78 0.60 1.59
N ASN A 204 37.21 0.58 0.33
CA ASN A 204 38.56 0.22 -0.04
C ASN A 204 39.52 1.44 0.06
N LYS A 205 40.84 1.21 -0.07
CA LYS A 205 41.85 2.26 0.01
C LYS A 205 41.72 3.39 -1.02
N LYS A 206 40.95 3.15 -2.10
CA LYS A 206 40.64 4.16 -3.13
C LYS A 206 39.34 4.88 -2.88
N GLY A 207 38.67 4.68 -1.73
CA GLY A 207 37.41 5.33 -1.37
C GLY A 207 36.17 4.78 -2.09
N TRP A 208 36.21 3.55 -2.60
CA TRP A 208 35.06 2.88 -3.19
C TRP A 208 34.35 1.98 -2.20
N THR A 209 33.02 2.06 -2.15
CA THR A 209 32.15 1.14 -1.43
C THR A 209 31.07 0.61 -2.38
N ILE A 210 30.78 -0.67 -2.32
CA ILE A 210 29.79 -1.32 -3.18
C ILE A 210 28.82 -2.09 -2.28
N ALA A 211 27.55 -2.09 -2.67
CA ALA A 211 26.53 -2.92 -2.02
C ALA A 211 25.62 -3.54 -3.08
N THR A 212 25.24 -4.79 -2.89
CA THR A 212 24.28 -5.48 -3.74
C THR A 212 23.34 -6.33 -2.92
N SER A 213 22.10 -6.41 -3.35
CA SER A 213 21.09 -7.31 -2.76
C SER A 213 20.17 -7.82 -3.85
N VAL A 214 19.86 -9.11 -3.81
CA VAL A 214 18.87 -9.74 -4.68
C VAL A 214 17.96 -10.62 -3.84
N ALA A 215 16.67 -10.63 -4.18
CA ALA A 215 15.73 -11.52 -3.52
C ALA A 215 14.74 -12.09 -4.55
N PHE A 216 14.40 -13.36 -4.37
CA PHE A 216 13.40 -14.07 -5.17
C PHE A 216 12.33 -14.60 -4.24
N LYS A 217 11.06 -14.42 -4.61
CA LYS A 217 9.88 -14.87 -3.87
C LYS A 217 8.99 -15.69 -4.78
N GLN A 218 8.46 -16.78 -4.28
CA GLN A 218 7.52 -17.61 -5.00
C GLN A 218 6.47 -18.21 -4.06
N GLY A 219 5.22 -18.23 -4.52
CA GLY A 219 4.11 -18.93 -3.87
C GLY A 219 3.11 -19.40 -4.92
N ILE A 220 2.66 -20.63 -4.82
CA ILE A 220 1.62 -21.22 -5.68
C ILE A 220 0.63 -21.96 -4.79
N GLY A 221 -0.62 -21.50 -4.79
CA GLY A 221 -1.60 -21.97 -3.82
C GLY A 221 -1.29 -21.47 -2.43
N GLY A 222 -1.66 -22.19 -1.42
CA GLY A 222 -1.51 -21.82 -0.03
C GLY A 222 -2.83 -21.92 0.70
N GLN A 223 -3.09 -21.03 1.64
CA GLN A 223 -4.37 -21.04 2.36
C GLN A 223 -5.55 -20.60 1.49
N LEU A 224 -5.28 -19.77 0.46
CA LEU A 224 -6.28 -19.37 -0.52
C LEU A 224 -6.02 -20.12 -1.82
N THR A 225 -7.00 -20.87 -2.28
CA THR A 225 -6.94 -21.60 -3.56
C THR A 225 -6.70 -20.62 -4.71
N ALA A 226 -5.81 -20.99 -5.64
CA ALA A 226 -5.44 -20.16 -6.79
C ALA A 226 -4.79 -18.79 -6.48
N ASN A 227 -4.27 -18.62 -5.26
CA ASN A 227 -3.34 -17.53 -4.97
C ASN A 227 -1.96 -17.87 -5.51
N GLU A 228 -1.40 -16.97 -6.29
CA GLU A 228 -0.06 -17.09 -6.85
C GLU A 228 0.73 -15.81 -6.63
N PHE A 229 2.02 -15.96 -6.37
CA PHE A 229 2.94 -14.86 -6.15
C PHE A 229 4.30 -15.18 -6.78
N ILE A 230 4.82 -14.28 -7.60
CA ILE A 230 6.18 -14.33 -8.12
C ILE A 230 6.79 -12.93 -8.00
N GLY A 231 7.96 -12.83 -7.36
CA GLY A 231 8.65 -11.57 -7.19
C GLY A 231 10.16 -11.71 -7.32
N PHE A 232 10.79 -10.75 -7.99
CA PHE A 232 12.23 -10.61 -8.09
C PHE A 232 12.64 -9.19 -7.76
N SER A 233 13.44 -9.02 -6.71
CA SER A 233 13.90 -7.74 -6.22
C SER A 233 15.42 -7.63 -6.40
N TYR A 234 15.89 -6.46 -6.77
CA TYR A 234 17.31 -6.20 -7.00
C TYR A 234 17.70 -4.82 -6.48
N PHE A 235 18.91 -4.76 -5.97
CA PHE A 235 19.56 -3.54 -5.50
C PHE A 235 21.04 -3.59 -5.83
N PHE A 236 21.54 -2.49 -6.35
CA PHE A 236 22.98 -2.25 -6.54
C PHE A 236 23.28 -0.81 -6.15
N SER A 237 24.30 -0.60 -5.34
CA SER A 237 24.78 0.75 -5.00
C SER A 237 26.28 0.79 -5.02
N ILE A 238 26.82 1.89 -5.54
CA ILE A 238 28.24 2.18 -5.59
C ILE A 238 28.48 3.61 -5.14
N ASP A 239 29.41 3.77 -4.20
CA ASP A 239 29.80 5.05 -3.66
C ASP A 239 31.30 5.30 -3.95
N LYS A 240 31.59 6.55 -4.21
CA LYS A 240 32.98 7.03 -4.34
C LYS A 240 33.18 8.23 -3.44
N ARG A 241 34.12 8.11 -2.50
CA ARG A 241 34.57 9.21 -1.64
C ARG A 241 35.83 9.83 -2.24
N VAL A 242 35.80 11.14 -2.37
CA VAL A 242 36.95 11.96 -2.79
C VAL A 242 36.96 13.18 -1.87
N ASP A 243 37.93 13.23 -0.97
CA ASP A 243 38.06 14.27 0.05
C ASP A 243 36.75 14.53 0.81
N ASN A 244 36.18 15.72 0.68
CA ASN A 244 34.93 16.12 1.31
C ASN A 244 33.65 15.77 0.50
N HIS A 245 33.83 15.09 -0.64
CA HIS A 245 32.72 14.72 -1.54
C HIS A 245 32.43 13.22 -1.44
N LEU A 246 31.16 12.87 -1.43
CA LEU A 246 30.65 11.50 -1.59
C LEU A 246 29.70 11.46 -2.77
N PHE A 247 30.08 10.77 -3.82
CA PHE A 247 29.22 10.48 -4.98
C PHE A 247 28.64 9.10 -4.82
N SER A 248 27.34 8.97 -5.04
CA SER A 248 26.61 7.70 -4.90
C SER A 248 25.68 7.49 -6.09
N LEU A 249 25.66 6.27 -6.57
CA LEU A 249 24.69 5.78 -7.54
C LEU A 249 24.04 4.54 -6.95
N ALA A 250 22.69 4.51 -6.92
CA ALA A 250 21.93 3.34 -6.53
C ALA A 250 20.87 3.00 -7.57
N LEU A 251 20.80 1.72 -7.93
CA LEU A 251 19.77 1.14 -8.81
C LEU A 251 18.98 0.12 -7.99
N LEU A 252 17.67 0.24 -7.98
CA LEU A 252 16.80 -0.71 -7.27
C LEU A 252 15.47 -0.89 -7.97
N GLY A 253 14.85 -2.02 -7.72
CA GLY A 253 13.52 -2.33 -8.22
C GLY A 253 13.01 -3.66 -7.70
N ASN A 254 11.70 -3.83 -7.80
CA ASN A 254 11.01 -5.06 -7.52
C ASN A 254 10.03 -5.35 -8.67
N ARG A 255 10.24 -6.44 -9.38
CA ARG A 255 9.29 -6.96 -10.36
C ARG A 255 8.42 -8.00 -9.68
N GLN A 256 7.13 -7.68 -9.54
CA GLN A 256 6.19 -8.52 -8.83
C GLN A 256 4.95 -8.80 -9.66
N MET A 257 4.46 -10.02 -9.58
CA MET A 257 3.20 -10.46 -10.13
C MET A 257 2.49 -11.34 -9.11
N ASN A 258 1.26 -11.00 -8.77
CA ASN A 258 0.47 -11.74 -7.78
C ASN A 258 -1.02 -11.67 -8.10
N THR A 259 -1.76 -12.66 -7.63
CA THR A 259 -3.22 -12.64 -7.69
C THR A 259 -3.80 -11.76 -6.58
N ARG A 260 -5.00 -11.23 -6.80
CA ARG A 260 -5.73 -10.39 -5.84
C ARG A 260 -6.90 -11.16 -5.25
N THR A 261 -7.16 -10.94 -3.97
CA THR A 261 -8.31 -11.52 -3.24
C THR A 261 -9.55 -10.64 -3.38
N ALA A 262 -10.72 -11.25 -3.41
CA ALA A 262 -12.01 -10.56 -3.43
C ALA A 262 -12.72 -10.67 -2.08
N ALA A 263 -13.48 -9.64 -1.71
CA ALA A 263 -14.42 -9.73 -0.61
C ALA A 263 -15.66 -10.53 -1.04
N ILE A 264 -16.20 -11.34 -0.14
CA ILE A 264 -17.33 -12.25 -0.38
C ILE A 264 -18.50 -11.98 0.55
N THR A 265 -19.71 -12.33 0.12
CA THR A 265 -20.91 -12.24 0.95
C THR A 265 -20.98 -13.40 1.96
N LYS A 266 -21.77 -13.23 3.02
CA LYS A 266 -22.02 -14.31 3.97
C LYS A 266 -22.70 -15.51 3.28
N GLU A 267 -23.63 -15.26 2.36
CA GLU A 267 -24.28 -16.30 1.56
C GLU A 267 -23.27 -17.22 0.84
N LEU A 268 -22.26 -16.65 0.21
CA LEU A 268 -21.20 -17.45 -0.43
C LEU A 268 -20.37 -18.26 0.56
N VAL A 269 -20.16 -17.76 1.77
CA VAL A 269 -19.52 -18.54 2.84
C VAL A 269 -20.38 -19.72 3.25
N ASP A 270 -21.70 -19.49 3.41
CA ASP A 270 -22.64 -20.52 3.81
C ASP A 270 -22.81 -21.59 2.72
N LEU A 271 -22.86 -21.20 1.43
CA LEU A 271 -22.94 -22.11 0.27
C LEU A 271 -21.69 -22.98 0.09
N THR A 272 -20.51 -22.39 0.29
CA THR A 272 -19.23 -23.08 0.05
C THR A 272 -18.66 -23.75 1.30
N GLY A 273 -19.22 -23.44 2.48
CA GLY A 273 -18.66 -23.84 3.77
C GLY A 273 -17.27 -23.24 4.06
N SER A 274 -16.80 -22.27 3.26
CA SER A 274 -15.44 -21.74 3.33
C SER A 274 -15.38 -20.22 3.32
N LYS A 275 -14.74 -19.66 4.33
CA LYS A 275 -14.40 -18.23 4.40
C LYS A 275 -13.20 -17.84 3.51
N GLN A 276 -12.52 -18.82 2.92
CA GLN A 276 -11.42 -18.64 1.97
C GLN A 276 -11.84 -18.83 0.52
N TYR A 277 -13.16 -18.97 0.25
CA TYR A 277 -13.66 -18.98 -1.11
C TYR A 277 -13.25 -17.72 -1.89
N GLN A 278 -12.85 -17.89 -3.16
CA GLN A 278 -12.47 -16.81 -4.08
C GLN A 278 -13.19 -16.99 -5.41
N PRO A 279 -13.98 -16.01 -5.87
CA PRO A 279 -14.73 -16.08 -7.12
C PRO A 279 -13.89 -15.79 -8.37
N SER A 280 -12.66 -15.33 -8.22
CA SER A 280 -11.83 -14.81 -9.32
C SER A 280 -11.09 -15.87 -10.13
N TRP A 281 -11.24 -17.15 -9.83
CA TRP A 281 -10.55 -18.24 -10.51
C TRP A 281 -11.49 -19.36 -10.97
N GLY A 282 -10.99 -20.21 -11.83
CA GLY A 282 -11.66 -21.42 -12.28
C GLY A 282 -10.70 -22.32 -13.03
N LEU A 283 -11.22 -23.39 -13.63
CA LEU A 283 -10.44 -24.31 -14.43
C LEU A 283 -10.55 -23.99 -15.91
N GLN A 284 -9.41 -24.00 -16.61
CA GLN A 284 -9.30 -23.98 -18.06
C GLN A 284 -8.61 -25.26 -18.50
N THR A 285 -9.31 -26.14 -19.20
CA THR A 285 -8.79 -27.48 -19.62
C THR A 285 -8.11 -28.21 -18.46
N GLY A 286 -8.74 -28.17 -17.27
CA GLY A 286 -8.26 -28.80 -16.04
C GLY A 286 -7.14 -28.05 -15.28
N LYS A 287 -6.65 -26.91 -15.79
CA LYS A 287 -5.63 -26.10 -15.12
C LYS A 287 -6.26 -24.90 -14.41
N VAL A 288 -5.75 -24.57 -13.22
CA VAL A 288 -6.17 -23.39 -12.47
C VAL A 288 -5.79 -22.13 -13.25
N ARG A 289 -6.77 -21.24 -13.42
CA ARG A 289 -6.58 -19.92 -14.04
C ARG A 289 -7.32 -18.86 -13.19
N ASN A 290 -6.61 -17.80 -12.82
CA ASN A 290 -7.18 -16.66 -12.09
C ASN A 290 -7.39 -15.48 -13.06
N ALA A 291 -8.49 -14.74 -12.91
CA ALA A 291 -8.80 -13.56 -13.71
C ALA A 291 -8.20 -12.28 -13.13
N ASN A 292 -7.87 -12.26 -11.82
CA ASN A 292 -7.46 -11.05 -11.10
C ASN A 292 -5.96 -11.10 -10.75
N TRP A 293 -5.13 -10.71 -11.71
CA TRP A 293 -3.70 -10.54 -11.50
C TRP A 293 -3.35 -9.08 -11.29
N GLN A 294 -2.29 -8.85 -10.55
CA GLN A 294 -1.63 -7.56 -10.44
C GLN A 294 -0.16 -7.71 -10.79
N PHE A 295 0.34 -6.81 -11.61
CA PHE A 295 1.75 -6.67 -11.97
C PHE A 295 2.27 -5.31 -11.52
N ASN A 296 3.52 -5.25 -11.03
CA ASN A 296 4.20 -4.01 -10.72
C ASN A 296 5.70 -4.14 -11.02
N HIS A 297 6.24 -3.18 -11.76
CA HIS A 297 7.68 -3.03 -11.95
C HIS A 297 8.05 -1.59 -12.27
N HIS A 298 8.61 -0.89 -11.31
CA HIS A 298 9.09 0.49 -11.41
C HIS A 298 10.54 0.58 -10.95
N PRO A 299 11.51 0.29 -11.81
CA PRO A 299 12.93 0.49 -11.50
C PRO A 299 13.23 1.96 -11.20
N MET A 300 14.15 2.18 -10.26
CA MET A 300 14.55 3.50 -9.79
C MET A 300 16.07 3.63 -9.86
N LEU A 301 16.56 4.70 -10.48
CA LEU A 301 17.94 5.13 -10.47
C LEU A 301 18.06 6.36 -9.60
N LEU A 302 18.89 6.29 -8.57
CA LEU A 302 19.18 7.36 -7.63
C LEU A 302 20.66 7.77 -7.79
N LEU A 303 20.88 9.04 -8.08
CA LEU A 303 22.19 9.66 -8.02
C LEU A 303 22.20 10.62 -6.85
N SER A 304 23.22 10.61 -6.01
CA SER A 304 23.37 11.58 -4.94
C SER A 304 24.80 12.05 -4.77
N HIS A 305 24.94 13.32 -4.45
CA HIS A 305 26.20 13.97 -4.15
C HIS A 305 26.11 14.63 -2.78
N GLU A 306 26.94 14.18 -1.84
CA GLU A 306 27.09 14.77 -0.53
C GLU A 306 28.40 15.56 -0.50
N TYR A 307 28.33 16.84 -0.12
CA TYR A 307 29.48 17.73 -0.02
C TYR A 307 29.54 18.35 1.37
N ASN A 308 30.60 18.06 2.10
CA ASN A 308 30.91 18.69 3.37
C ASN A 308 31.74 19.95 3.09
N MET A 309 31.07 21.07 2.79
CA MET A 309 31.71 22.35 2.45
C MET A 309 32.61 22.84 3.57
N HIS A 310 32.15 22.67 4.82
CA HIS A 310 32.85 23.01 6.06
C HIS A 310 32.34 22.07 7.15
N GLU A 311 33.05 21.99 8.29
CA GLU A 311 32.58 21.18 9.44
C GLU A 311 31.13 21.47 9.87
N LYS A 312 30.66 22.71 9.61
CA LYS A 312 29.30 23.19 9.99
C LYS A 312 28.31 23.21 8.83
N ILE A 313 28.74 23.01 7.57
CA ILE A 313 27.88 23.13 6.39
C ILE A 313 28.00 21.90 5.55
N LYS A 314 26.86 21.23 5.39
CA LYS A 314 26.72 20.06 4.55
C LYS A 314 25.65 20.29 3.49
N GLN A 315 25.97 19.99 2.25
CA GLN A 315 25.05 19.97 1.13
C GLN A 315 24.81 18.52 0.68
N VAL A 316 23.56 18.21 0.34
CA VAL A 316 23.19 16.95 -0.30
C VAL A 316 22.32 17.28 -1.49
N SER A 317 22.72 16.85 -2.69
CA SER A 317 21.93 16.94 -3.91
C SER A 317 21.62 15.55 -4.43
N SER A 318 20.38 15.30 -4.82
CA SER A 318 19.92 13.98 -5.26
C SER A 318 19.04 14.10 -6.50
N LEU A 319 19.17 13.14 -7.42
CA LEU A 319 18.37 12.96 -8.60
C LEU A 319 17.77 11.55 -8.59
N LEU A 320 16.45 11.47 -8.73
CA LEU A 320 15.72 10.23 -8.99
C LEU A 320 15.21 10.22 -10.43
N VAL A 321 15.45 9.13 -11.12
CA VAL A 321 14.79 8.78 -12.38
C VAL A 321 14.13 7.43 -12.20
N SER A 322 12.84 7.36 -12.52
CA SER A 322 12.07 6.11 -12.47
C SER A 322 11.13 6.03 -13.66
N MET A 323 11.01 4.85 -14.25
CA MET A 323 10.00 4.55 -15.24
C MET A 323 9.53 3.12 -15.05
N GLY A 324 8.23 2.88 -15.27
CA GLY A 324 7.71 1.52 -15.12
C GLY A 324 6.23 1.42 -15.41
N GLU A 325 5.73 0.23 -15.16
CA GLU A 325 4.35 -0.18 -15.43
C GLU A 325 3.78 -0.93 -14.23
N LYS A 326 2.53 -0.61 -13.94
CA LYS A 326 1.65 -1.37 -13.06
C LYS A 326 0.37 -1.69 -13.84
N TYR A 327 -0.14 -2.90 -13.74
CA TYR A 327 -1.45 -3.23 -14.30
C TYR A 327 -2.20 -4.25 -13.44
N THR A 328 -3.52 -4.25 -13.60
CA THR A 328 -4.42 -5.25 -13.03
C THR A 328 -5.24 -5.89 -14.13
N THR A 329 -5.41 -7.23 -14.08
CA THR A 329 -6.26 -7.91 -15.04
C THR A 329 -7.71 -7.95 -14.56
N ALA A 330 -8.67 -7.92 -15.50
CA ALA A 330 -10.08 -8.08 -15.21
C ALA A 330 -10.80 -8.74 -16.39
N LEU A 331 -11.87 -9.52 -16.11
CA LEU A 331 -12.80 -9.94 -17.13
C LEU A 331 -13.65 -8.75 -17.56
N ASP A 332 -13.81 -8.58 -18.87
CA ASP A 332 -14.75 -7.65 -19.50
C ASP A 332 -15.65 -8.43 -20.47
N TRP A 333 -16.89 -8.00 -20.63
CA TRP A 333 -17.87 -8.69 -21.46
C TRP A 333 -18.80 -7.71 -22.12
N PHE A 334 -19.24 -8.09 -23.30
CA PHE A 334 -20.09 -7.26 -24.14
C PHE A 334 -21.32 -8.05 -24.60
N ASN A 335 -22.51 -7.51 -24.33
CA ASN A 335 -23.80 -8.11 -24.69
C ASN A 335 -23.83 -9.63 -24.43
N ALA A 336 -23.45 -10.01 -23.21
CA ALA A 336 -23.34 -11.38 -22.73
C ALA A 336 -23.61 -11.44 -21.22
N ALA A 337 -23.90 -12.64 -20.72
CA ALA A 337 -24.14 -12.85 -19.29
C ALA A 337 -22.89 -12.53 -18.45
N ASP A 338 -23.09 -12.03 -17.23
CA ASP A 338 -21.99 -11.75 -16.31
C ASP A 338 -21.16 -13.03 -16.05
N PRO A 339 -19.85 -13.08 -16.36
CA PRO A 339 -19.06 -14.30 -16.22
C PRO A 339 -18.64 -14.60 -14.76
N ARG A 340 -18.94 -13.69 -13.83
CA ARG A 340 -18.53 -13.83 -12.43
C ARG A 340 -19.48 -14.74 -11.67
N PRO A 341 -18.98 -15.79 -11.01
CA PRO A 341 -19.82 -16.75 -10.30
C PRO A 341 -20.50 -16.16 -9.06
N ASP A 342 -19.97 -15.07 -8.50
CA ASP A 342 -20.55 -14.35 -7.36
C ASP A 342 -21.54 -13.24 -7.76
N TYR A 343 -21.98 -13.22 -9.02
CA TYR A 343 -22.98 -12.27 -9.48
C TYR A 343 -24.33 -12.53 -8.79
N TYR A 344 -24.92 -11.52 -8.18
CA TYR A 344 -26.09 -11.66 -7.30
C TYR A 344 -27.27 -12.41 -7.93
N ARG A 345 -27.46 -12.30 -9.27
CA ARG A 345 -28.56 -13.01 -9.97
C ARG A 345 -28.35 -14.52 -10.09
N TYR A 346 -27.18 -15.01 -9.80
CA TYR A 346 -26.85 -16.44 -9.79
C TYR A 346 -26.92 -17.06 -8.39
N LEU A 347 -27.23 -16.25 -7.38
CA LEU A 347 -27.27 -16.71 -6.00
C LEU A 347 -28.71 -17.03 -5.57
N PRO A 348 -28.91 -18.00 -4.65
CA PRO A 348 -30.22 -18.38 -4.15
C PRO A 348 -31.05 -17.20 -3.61
N SER A 349 -30.42 -16.24 -2.96
CA SER A 349 -31.08 -15.04 -2.41
C SER A 349 -31.75 -14.14 -3.45
N PHE A 350 -31.43 -14.30 -4.72
CA PHE A 350 -32.09 -13.56 -5.81
C PHE A 350 -33.49 -14.08 -6.12
N PHE A 351 -33.76 -15.37 -5.90
CA PHE A 351 -35.00 -16.02 -6.26
C PHE A 351 -36.06 -15.80 -5.18
N THR A 352 -37.21 -15.30 -5.57
CA THR A 352 -38.40 -15.13 -4.66
C THR A 352 -39.07 -16.47 -4.42
N ASP A 353 -38.99 -17.43 -5.35
CA ASP A 353 -39.50 -18.77 -5.21
C ASP A 353 -38.52 -19.62 -4.36
N SER A 354 -39.01 -20.06 -3.21
CA SER A 354 -38.27 -20.86 -2.27
C SER A 354 -37.85 -22.24 -2.80
N LEU A 355 -38.61 -22.82 -3.69
CA LEU A 355 -38.28 -24.14 -4.29
C LEU A 355 -37.12 -24.01 -5.26
N LEU A 356 -37.15 -22.99 -6.13
CA LEU A 356 -36.04 -22.71 -7.01
C LEU A 356 -34.74 -22.37 -6.25
N ALA A 357 -34.87 -21.60 -5.18
CA ALA A 357 -33.72 -21.26 -4.32
C ALA A 357 -33.11 -22.53 -3.68
N GLN A 358 -33.95 -23.44 -3.16
CA GLN A 358 -33.50 -24.72 -2.54
C GLN A 358 -32.90 -25.67 -3.59
N ASP A 359 -33.46 -25.75 -4.77
CA ASP A 359 -32.93 -26.56 -5.86
C ASP A 359 -31.54 -26.07 -6.26
N LEU A 360 -31.36 -24.74 -6.42
CA LEU A 360 -30.06 -24.14 -6.70
C LEU A 360 -29.03 -24.41 -5.60
N ILE A 361 -29.41 -24.32 -4.32
CA ILE A 361 -28.54 -24.68 -3.20
C ILE A 361 -28.06 -26.14 -3.34
N SER A 362 -29.00 -27.03 -3.62
CA SER A 362 -28.71 -28.47 -3.80
C SER A 362 -27.77 -28.70 -4.98
N GLN A 363 -27.99 -28.01 -6.11
CA GLN A 363 -27.12 -28.10 -7.29
C GLN A 363 -25.71 -27.61 -7.00
N ILE A 364 -25.56 -26.47 -6.29
CA ILE A 364 -24.26 -25.92 -5.88
C ILE A 364 -23.53 -26.88 -4.92
N GLN A 365 -24.24 -27.48 -3.96
CA GLN A 365 -23.65 -28.44 -3.03
C GLN A 365 -23.17 -29.70 -3.76
N LEU A 366 -23.90 -30.19 -4.77
CA LEU A 366 -23.50 -31.32 -5.60
C LEU A 366 -22.33 -30.99 -6.54
N ASN A 367 -22.28 -29.76 -7.03
CA ASN A 367 -21.24 -29.30 -7.94
C ASN A 367 -20.71 -27.90 -7.56
N PRO A 368 -19.80 -27.81 -6.58
CA PRO A 368 -19.23 -26.54 -6.13
C PRO A 368 -18.47 -25.74 -7.21
N SER A 369 -18.10 -26.39 -8.33
CA SER A 369 -17.42 -25.71 -9.45
C SER A 369 -18.31 -24.68 -10.16
N GLN A 370 -19.64 -24.71 -9.95
CA GLN A 370 -20.56 -23.66 -10.42
C GLN A 370 -20.26 -22.30 -9.81
N LEU A 371 -19.66 -22.27 -8.62
CA LEU A 371 -19.18 -21.03 -7.98
C LEU A 371 -17.77 -20.63 -8.41
N GLN A 372 -17.28 -21.13 -9.56
CA GLN A 372 -16.00 -20.76 -10.14
C GLN A 372 -16.16 -20.29 -11.58
N ILE A 373 -15.20 -19.51 -12.09
CA ILE A 373 -15.22 -19.05 -13.48
C ILE A 373 -15.13 -20.26 -14.42
N ASN A 374 -16.12 -20.42 -15.27
CA ASN A 374 -16.12 -21.47 -16.29
C ASN A 374 -15.38 -20.98 -17.55
N TRP A 375 -14.04 -21.01 -17.51
CA TRP A 375 -13.19 -20.54 -18.60
C TRP A 375 -13.49 -21.24 -19.93
N ASP A 376 -13.66 -22.56 -19.92
CA ASP A 376 -13.91 -23.34 -21.14
C ASP A 376 -15.23 -22.93 -21.82
N HIS A 377 -16.24 -22.56 -21.01
CA HIS A 377 -17.51 -22.03 -21.54
C HIS A 377 -17.35 -20.64 -22.15
N LEU A 378 -16.53 -19.75 -21.54
CA LEU A 378 -16.25 -18.43 -22.11
C LEU A 378 -15.55 -18.54 -23.48
N TYR A 379 -14.58 -19.45 -23.60
CA TYR A 379 -13.93 -19.78 -24.87
C TYR A 379 -14.93 -20.33 -25.89
N TRP A 380 -15.78 -21.26 -25.47
CA TRP A 380 -16.80 -21.88 -26.35
C TRP A 380 -17.76 -20.82 -26.89
N ILE A 381 -18.25 -19.88 -26.07
CA ILE A 381 -19.14 -18.80 -26.52
C ILE A 381 -18.45 -17.93 -27.57
N ASN A 382 -17.22 -17.51 -27.32
CA ASN A 382 -16.46 -16.67 -28.26
C ASN A 382 -16.19 -17.37 -29.61
N GLN A 383 -15.86 -18.66 -29.60
CA GLN A 383 -15.57 -19.46 -30.80
C GLN A 383 -16.83 -19.76 -31.63
N ASN A 384 -17.97 -19.92 -30.93
CA ASN A 384 -19.25 -20.25 -31.57
C ASN A 384 -20.18 -19.04 -31.77
N SER A 385 -19.71 -17.81 -31.47
CA SER A 385 -20.42 -16.57 -31.78
C SER A 385 -20.65 -16.48 -33.30
N THR A 386 -21.94 -16.57 -33.72
CA THR A 386 -22.33 -17.00 -35.06
C THR A 386 -22.23 -15.98 -36.19
N THR A 387 -22.07 -14.68 -35.89
CA THR A 387 -22.22 -13.65 -36.91
C THR A 387 -20.94 -12.94 -37.30
N ASP A 388 -20.01 -12.70 -36.39
CA ASP A 388 -18.89 -11.83 -36.69
C ASP A 388 -17.53 -12.23 -36.03
N LYS A 389 -17.49 -13.29 -35.22
CA LYS A 389 -16.29 -13.71 -34.44
C LYS A 389 -15.72 -12.62 -33.51
N ARG A 390 -16.52 -11.60 -33.21
CA ARG A 390 -16.20 -10.56 -32.21
C ARG A 390 -16.24 -11.17 -30.82
N ALA A 391 -15.30 -10.78 -29.96
CA ALA A 391 -15.26 -11.20 -28.57
C ALA A 391 -16.52 -10.77 -27.80
N ARG A 392 -17.19 -11.72 -27.18
CA ARG A 392 -18.23 -11.48 -26.17
C ARG A 392 -17.63 -11.35 -24.77
N TYR A 393 -16.58 -12.11 -24.52
CA TYR A 393 -15.78 -12.09 -23.31
C TYR A 393 -14.32 -11.85 -23.68
N LEU A 394 -13.63 -11.06 -22.86
CA LEU A 394 -12.19 -10.85 -22.99
C LEU A 394 -11.56 -10.65 -21.61
N LEU A 395 -10.26 -10.83 -21.52
CA LEU A 395 -9.45 -10.43 -20.38
C LEU A 395 -8.70 -9.14 -20.75
N GLU A 396 -8.88 -8.11 -19.93
CA GLU A 396 -8.23 -6.81 -20.12
C GLU A 396 -7.14 -6.58 -19.06
N ASP A 397 -6.13 -5.79 -19.43
CA ASP A 397 -5.20 -5.14 -18.51
C ASP A 397 -5.62 -3.68 -18.33
N ARG A 398 -5.77 -3.23 -17.08
CA ARG A 398 -5.89 -1.81 -16.70
C ARG A 398 -4.51 -1.31 -16.36
N VAL A 399 -3.90 -0.56 -17.26
CA VAL A 399 -2.49 -0.22 -17.24
C VAL A 399 -2.28 1.20 -16.75
N GLU A 400 -1.31 1.36 -15.85
CA GLU A 400 -0.71 2.63 -15.43
C GLU A 400 0.79 2.56 -15.71
N GLN A 401 1.26 3.34 -16.66
CA GLN A 401 2.70 3.56 -16.87
C GLN A 401 3.09 4.87 -16.23
N SER A 402 4.23 4.93 -15.56
CA SER A 402 4.73 6.17 -14.98
C SER A 402 6.17 6.49 -15.37
N LYS A 403 6.44 7.79 -15.54
CA LYS A 403 7.80 8.33 -15.71
C LYS A 403 7.96 9.43 -14.67
N LYS A 404 9.05 9.39 -13.89
CA LYS A 404 9.30 10.32 -12.80
C LYS A 404 10.73 10.82 -12.85
N VAL A 405 10.89 12.12 -12.68
CA VAL A 405 12.18 12.78 -12.48
C VAL A 405 12.05 13.69 -11.27
N VAL A 406 12.92 13.54 -10.28
CA VAL A 406 12.92 14.37 -9.08
C VAL A 406 14.33 14.88 -8.83
N LEU A 407 14.47 16.18 -8.73
CA LEU A 407 15.69 16.86 -8.33
C LEU A 407 15.50 17.41 -6.92
N ASN A 408 16.46 17.19 -6.05
CA ASN A 408 16.45 17.68 -4.68
C ASN A 408 17.81 18.21 -4.27
N THR A 409 17.82 19.32 -3.54
CA THR A 409 19.03 19.86 -2.92
C THR A 409 18.71 20.36 -1.52
N ARG A 410 19.52 19.93 -0.55
CA ARG A 410 19.38 20.34 0.85
C ARG A 410 20.71 20.88 1.37
N TYR A 411 20.63 21.98 2.10
CA TYR A 411 21.69 22.55 2.90
C TYR A 411 21.38 22.34 4.38
N ARG A 412 22.34 21.85 5.15
CA ARG A 412 22.31 21.72 6.60
C ARG A 412 23.42 22.58 7.17
N ILE A 413 23.06 23.53 8.04
CA ILE A 413 23.96 24.55 8.58
C ILE A 413 23.91 24.47 10.11
N GLN A 414 24.99 24.03 10.73
CA GLN A 414 25.16 24.06 12.18
C GLN A 414 25.74 25.41 12.59
N LEU A 415 24.90 26.38 12.91
CA LEU A 415 25.32 27.73 13.25
C LEU A 415 26.17 27.74 14.53
N ASN A 416 25.74 26.98 15.53
CA ASN A 416 26.48 26.71 16.77
C ASN A 416 26.09 25.35 17.36
N ASN A 417 26.64 24.95 18.50
CA ASN A 417 26.35 23.64 19.12
C ASN A 417 24.88 23.42 19.52
N ARG A 418 24.05 24.46 19.47
CA ARG A 418 22.63 24.43 19.88
C ARG A 418 21.65 24.66 18.73
N LEU A 419 22.10 25.30 17.65
CA LEU A 419 21.22 25.79 16.58
C LEU A 419 21.62 25.14 15.24
N LEU A 420 20.69 24.33 14.73
CA LEU A 420 20.73 23.72 13.43
C LEU A 420 19.66 24.33 12.55
N VAL A 421 20.02 24.75 11.34
CA VAL A 421 19.10 25.25 10.31
C VAL A 421 19.28 24.39 9.05
N SER A 422 18.19 24.07 8.39
CA SER A 422 18.23 23.41 7.09
C SER A 422 17.28 24.04 6.09
N PHE A 423 17.70 24.05 4.82
CA PHE A 423 16.95 24.51 3.67
C PHE A 423 16.93 23.42 2.60
N GLN A 424 15.78 23.19 2.00
CA GLN A 424 15.63 22.19 0.93
C GLN A 424 14.80 22.78 -0.20
N GLY A 425 15.23 22.53 -1.44
CA GLY A 425 14.49 22.80 -2.66
C GLY A 425 14.32 21.50 -3.43
N GLN A 426 13.11 21.20 -3.90
CA GLN A 426 12.82 20.02 -4.70
C GLN A 426 11.96 20.41 -5.90
N TYR A 427 12.31 19.84 -7.06
CA TYR A 427 11.49 19.88 -8.27
C TYR A 427 11.12 18.47 -8.67
N ARG A 428 9.85 18.25 -9.00
CA ARG A 428 9.30 16.95 -9.41
C ARG A 428 8.54 17.09 -10.72
N LEU A 429 8.78 16.15 -11.61
CA LEU A 429 8.01 15.94 -12.83
C LEU A 429 7.57 14.47 -12.85
N GLU A 430 6.27 14.25 -12.89
CA GLU A 430 5.67 12.93 -12.99
C GLU A 430 4.67 12.89 -14.13
N ILE A 431 4.78 11.89 -14.99
CA ILE A 431 3.85 11.64 -16.09
C ILE A 431 3.27 10.26 -15.90
N TYR A 432 1.96 10.19 -15.79
CA TYR A 432 1.22 8.93 -15.71
C TYR A 432 0.42 8.74 -16.98
N HIS A 433 0.52 7.57 -17.60
CA HIS A 433 -0.22 7.17 -18.80
C HIS A 433 -1.15 6.03 -18.44
N TYR A 434 -2.46 6.25 -18.56
CA TYR A 434 -3.52 5.32 -18.23
C TYR A 434 -4.21 4.84 -19.49
N PHE A 435 -4.32 3.53 -19.66
CA PHE A 435 -5.02 2.90 -20.79
C PHE A 435 -5.47 1.48 -20.46
N LYS A 436 -6.44 0.95 -21.22
CA LYS A 436 -6.74 -0.49 -21.25
C LYS A 436 -5.95 -1.15 -22.35
N ARG A 437 -5.60 -2.42 -22.16
CA ARG A 437 -4.92 -3.28 -23.13
C ARG A 437 -5.59 -4.65 -23.16
N ILE A 438 -5.77 -5.25 -24.35
CA ILE A 438 -6.28 -6.60 -24.48
C ILE A 438 -5.21 -7.57 -23.99
N ASN A 439 -5.53 -8.33 -22.94
CA ASN A 439 -4.68 -9.42 -22.44
C ASN A 439 -4.96 -10.72 -23.21
N ASP A 440 -6.24 -11.12 -23.31
CA ASP A 440 -6.66 -12.35 -23.98
C ASP A 440 -8.07 -12.16 -24.56
N LEU A 441 -8.27 -12.52 -25.82
CA LEU A 441 -9.56 -12.51 -26.51
C LEU A 441 -10.40 -13.77 -26.24
N LEU A 442 -9.94 -14.68 -25.39
CA LEU A 442 -10.62 -15.92 -25.00
C LEU A 442 -11.15 -16.72 -26.20
N GLY A 443 -10.32 -16.85 -27.26
CA GLY A 443 -10.63 -17.63 -28.48
C GLY A 443 -11.40 -16.88 -29.56
N ALA A 444 -11.77 -15.61 -29.35
CA ALA A 444 -12.34 -14.74 -30.38
C ALA A 444 -11.27 -14.25 -31.38
N ALA A 445 -11.68 -13.81 -32.57
CA ALA A 445 -10.77 -13.31 -33.60
C ALA A 445 -10.33 -11.85 -33.32
N TYR A 446 -11.22 -11.00 -32.82
CA TYR A 446 -10.99 -9.59 -32.52
C TYR A 446 -12.07 -9.06 -31.56
N SER A 447 -11.88 -7.86 -31.02
CA SER A 447 -12.94 -7.03 -30.43
C SER A 447 -13.02 -5.69 -31.15
N ILE A 448 -13.96 -4.82 -30.79
CA ILE A 448 -14.12 -3.47 -31.35
C ILE A 448 -13.96 -2.47 -30.21
N ASN A 449 -13.29 -1.34 -30.50
CA ASN A 449 -13.04 -0.28 -29.53
C ASN A 449 -14.27 0.61 -29.32
N TRP A 450 -15.35 0.02 -28.78
CA TRP A 450 -16.61 0.68 -28.49
C TRP A 450 -16.86 0.80 -27.00
N ASN A 451 -17.61 1.86 -26.63
CA ASN A 451 -18.17 2.02 -25.30
C ASN A 451 -19.47 1.20 -25.19
N GLN A 452 -19.41 0.07 -24.49
CA GLN A 452 -20.54 -0.87 -24.37
C GLN A 452 -21.80 -0.23 -23.74
N PHE A 453 -21.64 0.69 -22.76
CA PHE A 453 -22.80 1.34 -22.16
C PHE A 453 -23.48 2.34 -23.11
N ALA A 454 -22.69 3.01 -23.96
CA ALA A 454 -23.22 3.88 -24.99
C ALA A 454 -23.87 3.07 -26.13
N GLU A 455 -23.35 1.88 -26.46
CA GLU A 455 -23.94 1.00 -27.46
C GLU A 455 -25.31 0.50 -27.02
N ASP A 456 -25.49 0.14 -25.74
CA ASP A 456 -26.78 -0.29 -25.19
C ASP A 456 -27.82 0.84 -25.13
N ASN A 457 -27.39 2.07 -24.81
CA ASN A 457 -28.28 3.20 -24.58
C ASN A 457 -28.49 4.09 -25.82
N LEU A 458 -27.50 4.17 -26.72
CA LEU A 458 -27.46 5.07 -27.89
C LEU A 458 -26.96 4.31 -29.14
N PRO A 459 -27.58 3.20 -29.52
CA PRO A 459 -27.12 2.34 -30.64
C PRO A 459 -27.01 3.14 -31.94
N GLY A 460 -25.91 2.93 -32.67
CA GLY A 460 -25.62 3.56 -33.94
C GLY A 460 -25.19 5.03 -33.89
N SER A 461 -25.12 5.63 -32.73
CA SER A 461 -24.62 7.00 -32.57
C SER A 461 -23.09 7.05 -32.54
N THR A 462 -22.50 8.24 -32.81
CA THR A 462 -21.05 8.44 -32.64
C THR A 462 -20.59 8.32 -31.19
N ALA A 463 -21.51 8.41 -30.24
CA ALA A 463 -21.24 8.26 -28.81
C ALA A 463 -20.67 6.87 -28.43
N ILE A 464 -20.93 5.85 -29.24
CA ILE A 464 -20.38 4.49 -29.02
C ILE A 464 -18.86 4.41 -29.21
N GLN A 465 -18.25 5.39 -29.92
CA GLN A 465 -16.81 5.33 -30.22
C GLN A 465 -15.98 5.76 -29.00
N ASN A 466 -15.07 4.90 -28.57
CA ASN A 466 -14.05 5.30 -27.58
C ASN A 466 -13.02 6.26 -28.18
N ASP A 467 -12.78 6.16 -29.50
CA ASP A 467 -11.91 7.08 -30.24
C ASP A 467 -12.53 7.43 -31.62
N LEU A 468 -13.00 8.66 -31.73
CA LEU A 468 -13.53 9.23 -32.99
C LEU A 468 -12.46 9.43 -34.08
N ASN A 469 -11.17 9.47 -33.70
CA ASN A 469 -10.08 9.57 -34.68
C ASN A 469 -9.84 8.22 -35.40
N ASN A 470 -10.27 7.10 -34.79
CA ASN A 470 -10.18 5.75 -35.33
C ASN A 470 -11.52 5.01 -35.12
N PRO A 471 -12.59 5.41 -35.80
CA PRO A 471 -13.91 4.83 -35.62
C PRO A 471 -13.94 3.36 -36.01
N ASN A 472 -14.71 2.57 -35.26
CA ASN A 472 -14.89 1.12 -35.48
C ASN A 472 -13.58 0.30 -35.49
N GLN A 473 -12.55 0.77 -34.80
CA GLN A 473 -11.26 0.11 -34.74
C GLN A 473 -11.40 -1.32 -34.22
N LYS A 474 -10.97 -2.29 -35.03
CA LYS A 474 -10.78 -3.67 -34.59
C LYS A 474 -9.53 -3.77 -33.72
N ILE A 475 -9.65 -4.42 -32.58
CA ILE A 475 -8.58 -4.55 -31.59
C ILE A 475 -8.23 -6.01 -31.37
N TYR A 476 -6.94 -6.26 -31.21
CA TYR A 476 -6.32 -7.56 -31.03
C TYR A 476 -5.56 -7.64 -29.73
N VAL A 477 -5.02 -8.81 -29.39
CA VAL A 477 -4.19 -9.00 -28.20
C VAL A 477 -3.02 -8.01 -28.20
N ASN A 478 -2.81 -7.34 -27.08
CA ASN A 478 -1.88 -6.23 -26.80
C ASN A 478 -2.27 -4.85 -27.37
N ASP A 479 -3.36 -4.72 -28.10
CA ASP A 479 -3.84 -3.40 -28.53
C ASP A 479 -4.44 -2.62 -27.37
N GLN A 480 -4.28 -1.29 -27.42
CA GLN A 480 -4.91 -0.36 -26.48
C GLN A 480 -6.36 -0.09 -26.90
N PHE A 481 -7.26 0.05 -25.92
CA PHE A 481 -8.67 0.29 -26.16
C PHE A 481 -9.35 0.96 -24.96
N GLY A 482 -10.64 1.27 -25.11
CA GLY A 482 -11.49 1.83 -24.05
C GLY A 482 -11.12 3.27 -23.74
N TYR A 483 -10.17 3.49 -22.85
CA TYR A 483 -9.66 4.82 -22.53
C TYR A 483 -8.15 4.90 -22.75
N ASN A 484 -7.68 6.12 -23.11
CA ASN A 484 -6.26 6.39 -23.28
C ASN A 484 -5.99 7.88 -22.99
N TYR A 485 -5.29 8.15 -21.86
CA TYR A 485 -4.98 9.52 -21.45
C TYR A 485 -3.71 9.58 -20.59
N ARG A 486 -3.13 10.78 -20.51
CA ARG A 486 -1.97 11.06 -19.64
C ARG A 486 -2.29 12.15 -18.64
N MET A 487 -1.60 12.08 -17.49
CA MET A 487 -1.58 13.14 -16.49
C MET A 487 -0.14 13.66 -16.35
N HIS A 488 0.04 14.93 -16.58
CA HIS A 488 1.30 15.66 -16.42
C HIS A 488 1.25 16.40 -15.09
N LEU A 489 2.16 16.05 -14.16
CA LEU A 489 2.18 16.59 -12.81
C LEU A 489 3.54 17.20 -12.54
N GLN A 490 3.55 18.44 -12.05
CA GLN A 490 4.76 19.20 -11.72
C GLN A 490 4.61 19.79 -10.33
N GLN A 491 5.70 19.77 -9.56
CA GLN A 491 5.71 20.38 -8.24
C GLN A 491 7.07 21.03 -7.93
N TRP A 492 7.01 22.23 -7.40
CA TRP A 492 8.10 22.88 -6.68
C TRP A 492 7.82 22.83 -5.20
N LEU A 493 8.83 22.46 -4.41
CA LEU A 493 8.75 22.40 -2.96
C LEU A 493 9.96 23.13 -2.36
N PHE A 494 9.70 23.99 -1.38
CA PHE A 494 10.71 24.67 -0.59
C PHE A 494 10.43 24.43 0.89
N LEU A 495 11.44 23.93 1.61
CA LEU A 495 11.35 23.63 3.04
C LEU A 495 12.45 24.35 3.80
N SER A 496 12.10 24.98 4.90
CA SER A 496 13.01 25.54 5.88
C SER A 496 12.72 24.95 7.26
N GLN A 497 13.77 24.55 7.97
CA GLN A 497 13.64 23.95 9.29
C GLN A 497 14.67 24.53 10.24
N VAL A 498 14.27 24.67 11.52
CA VAL A 498 15.12 25.13 12.60
C VAL A 498 14.98 24.16 13.78
N GLN A 499 16.11 23.77 14.37
CA GLN A 499 16.16 23.00 15.61
C GLN A 499 17.07 23.75 16.59
N TYR A 500 16.54 24.02 17.77
CA TYR A 500 17.26 24.73 18.83
C TYR A 500 17.24 23.93 20.11
N THR A 501 18.41 23.41 20.51
CA THR A 501 18.58 22.52 21.66
C THR A 501 19.16 23.29 22.85
N LEU A 502 18.39 23.33 23.94
CA LEU A 502 18.81 23.90 25.24
C LEU A 502 18.93 22.78 26.30
N PRO A 503 19.57 23.04 27.44
CA PRO A 503 19.70 22.01 28.49
C PRO A 503 18.35 21.41 28.92
N LYS A 504 17.31 22.27 29.08
CA LYS A 504 15.97 21.86 29.53
C LYS A 504 14.90 21.83 28.44
N PHE A 505 15.13 22.41 27.27
CA PHE A 505 14.15 22.55 26.23
C PHE A 505 14.74 22.23 24.85
N ASP A 506 13.97 21.55 24.01
CA ASP A 506 14.24 21.45 22.57
C ASP A 506 13.08 22.11 21.83
N PHE A 507 13.40 23.05 20.95
CA PHE A 507 12.46 23.68 20.04
C PHE A 507 12.73 23.20 18.61
N ASN A 508 11.68 22.93 17.87
CA ASN A 508 11.78 22.72 16.43
C ASN A 508 10.64 23.47 15.73
N ALA A 509 10.95 23.97 14.53
CA ALA A 509 9.97 24.58 13.65
C ALA A 509 10.31 24.22 12.21
N ALA A 510 9.30 24.01 11.39
CA ALA A 510 9.46 23.76 9.97
C ALA A 510 8.35 24.48 9.20
N VAL A 511 8.72 25.08 8.07
CA VAL A 511 7.80 25.72 7.11
C VAL A 511 8.08 25.13 5.75
N GLU A 512 7.03 24.67 5.07
CA GLU A 512 7.09 24.18 3.71
C GLU A 512 6.12 24.96 2.83
N TYR A 513 6.58 25.33 1.65
CA TYR A 513 5.74 25.88 0.57
C TYR A 513 5.85 24.96 -0.63
N ASN A 514 4.71 24.66 -1.25
CA ASN A 514 4.68 23.93 -2.52
C ASN A 514 3.73 24.57 -3.53
N ALA A 515 4.17 24.56 -4.80
CA ALA A 515 3.39 24.97 -5.95
C ALA A 515 3.26 23.76 -6.87
N THR A 516 2.04 23.34 -7.14
CA THR A 516 1.73 22.14 -7.90
C THR A 516 0.90 22.49 -9.11
N ASN A 517 1.21 21.88 -10.26
CA ASN A 517 0.48 21.99 -11.50
C ASN A 517 0.06 20.63 -11.98
N TYR A 518 -1.22 20.50 -12.36
CA TYR A 518 -1.81 19.30 -12.96
C TYR A 518 -2.36 19.59 -14.33
N GLN A 519 -2.14 18.70 -15.29
CA GLN A 519 -2.69 18.84 -16.64
C GLN A 519 -3.02 17.48 -17.22
N ARG A 520 -4.27 17.30 -17.69
CA ARG A 520 -4.71 16.12 -18.40
C ARG A 520 -4.42 16.24 -19.89
N GLU A 521 -3.95 15.18 -20.53
CA GLU A 521 -3.84 15.01 -21.98
C GLU A 521 -4.68 13.82 -22.40
N GLY A 522 -5.76 14.03 -23.17
CA GLY A 522 -6.53 12.96 -23.78
C GLY A 522 -5.89 12.50 -25.09
N ILE A 523 -5.64 11.20 -25.22
CA ILE A 523 -5.08 10.61 -26.45
C ILE A 523 -6.23 10.13 -27.35
N TYR A 524 -7.31 9.61 -26.77
CA TYR A 524 -8.52 9.24 -27.49
C TYR A 524 -9.52 10.40 -27.49
N ARG A 525 -10.20 10.56 -28.63
CA ARG A 525 -11.32 11.49 -28.78
C ARG A 525 -12.63 10.75 -28.52
N ASN A 526 -13.13 10.82 -27.31
CA ASN A 526 -14.31 10.07 -26.87
C ASN A 526 -15.59 10.57 -27.56
N GLY A 527 -16.43 9.65 -28.03
CA GLY A 527 -17.65 9.96 -28.76
C GLY A 527 -18.73 10.66 -27.95
N VAL A 528 -18.79 10.44 -26.64
CA VAL A 528 -19.71 11.16 -25.72
C VAL A 528 -19.20 12.58 -25.46
N PHE A 529 -17.88 12.76 -25.37
CA PHE A 529 -17.23 14.03 -25.04
C PHE A 529 -16.27 14.55 -26.14
N PRO A 530 -16.71 14.72 -27.39
CA PRO A 530 -15.82 14.98 -28.53
C PRO A 530 -15.04 16.30 -28.42
N GLN A 531 -15.54 17.27 -27.64
CA GLN A 531 -14.92 18.59 -27.47
C GLN A 531 -14.02 18.69 -26.23
N ASN A 532 -14.17 17.75 -25.26
CA ASN A 532 -13.52 17.86 -23.95
C ASN A 532 -12.75 16.59 -23.54
N SER A 533 -12.43 15.73 -24.49
CA SER A 533 -11.73 14.46 -24.21
C SER A 533 -10.34 14.37 -24.82
N TYR A 534 -10.06 15.08 -25.93
CA TYR A 534 -8.86 14.96 -26.75
C TYR A 534 -7.92 16.17 -26.61
N GLY A 535 -6.60 15.89 -26.61
CA GLY A 535 -5.57 16.89 -26.49
C GLY A 535 -5.29 17.34 -25.06
N LEU A 536 -4.48 18.40 -24.90
CA LEU A 536 -4.13 18.97 -23.62
C LEU A 536 -5.28 19.81 -23.06
N ALA A 537 -5.71 19.52 -21.84
CA ALA A 537 -6.63 20.35 -21.10
C ALA A 537 -5.92 21.58 -20.51
N GLU A 538 -6.69 22.54 -20.00
CA GLU A 538 -6.11 23.66 -19.25
C GLU A 538 -5.48 23.17 -17.94
N PRO A 539 -4.27 23.68 -17.62
CA PRO A 539 -3.56 23.29 -16.41
C PRO A 539 -4.22 23.86 -15.15
N ASP A 540 -4.16 23.10 -14.07
CA ASP A 540 -4.62 23.49 -12.73
C ASP A 540 -3.44 23.83 -11.83
N TYR A 541 -3.45 25.03 -11.26
CA TYR A 541 -2.38 25.55 -10.41
C TYR A 541 -2.82 25.63 -8.95
N PHE A 542 -2.08 24.99 -8.07
CA PHE A 542 -2.32 25.01 -6.63
C PHE A 542 -1.10 25.53 -5.88
N ARG A 543 -1.33 26.40 -4.90
CA ARG A 543 -0.32 26.89 -3.97
C ARG A 543 -0.70 26.48 -2.56
N ASN A 544 0.24 25.90 -1.85
CA ASN A 544 -0.02 25.32 -0.54
C ASN A 544 1.13 25.61 0.40
N GLY A 545 0.80 25.68 1.70
CA GLY A 545 1.77 25.91 2.75
C GLY A 545 1.53 24.99 3.94
N GLN A 546 2.60 24.65 4.61
CA GLN A 546 2.57 23.82 5.82
C GLN A 546 3.50 24.42 6.85
N ILE A 547 3.08 24.41 8.10
CA ILE A 547 3.89 24.81 9.25
C ILE A 547 3.74 23.80 10.37
N LYS A 548 4.84 23.46 11.03
CA LYS A 548 4.82 22.69 12.26
C LYS A 548 5.79 23.27 13.28
N MET A 549 5.43 23.11 14.53
CA MET A 549 6.23 23.55 15.68
C MET A 549 6.21 22.48 16.77
N GLY A 550 7.30 22.33 17.48
CA GLY A 550 7.41 21.41 18.59
C GLY A 550 8.27 21.97 19.73
N LEU A 551 7.85 21.64 20.93
CA LEU A 551 8.55 21.93 22.17
C LEU A 551 8.69 20.64 22.96
N THR A 552 9.90 20.31 23.38
CA THR A 552 10.16 19.21 24.33
C THR A 552 10.80 19.78 25.60
N TYR A 553 10.15 19.56 26.74
CA TYR A 553 10.69 19.90 28.07
C TYR A 553 11.37 18.68 28.68
N LYS A 554 12.66 18.81 28.98
CA LYS A 554 13.50 17.79 29.62
C LYS A 554 13.51 18.04 31.14
N LEU A 555 12.58 17.39 31.88
CA LEU A 555 12.52 17.54 33.33
C LEU A 555 13.83 17.04 33.97
N ASN A 556 14.29 15.88 33.46
CA ASN A 556 15.59 15.29 33.83
C ASN A 556 16.01 14.30 32.69
N GLY A 557 17.11 13.56 32.89
CA GLY A 557 17.60 12.61 31.90
C GLY A 557 16.70 11.41 31.61
N ARG A 558 15.54 11.26 32.29
CA ARG A 558 14.60 10.14 32.14
C ARG A 558 13.19 10.57 31.76
N ASN A 559 12.79 11.81 32.08
CA ASN A 559 11.42 12.30 31.98
C ASN A 559 11.36 13.44 30.96
N TYR A 560 10.54 13.29 29.91
CA TYR A 560 10.37 14.30 28.88
C TYR A 560 8.88 14.53 28.65
N TYR A 561 8.48 15.80 28.53
CA TYR A 561 7.15 16.22 28.10
C TYR A 561 7.28 16.91 26.75
N TYR A 562 6.35 16.67 25.86
CA TYR A 562 6.36 17.36 24.56
C TYR A 562 4.97 17.88 24.20
N PHE A 563 4.98 18.98 23.45
CA PHE A 563 3.80 19.50 22.76
C PHE A 563 4.21 19.84 21.33
N ARG A 564 3.37 19.42 20.37
CA ARG A 564 3.60 19.66 18.94
C ARG A 564 2.31 20.06 18.27
N THR A 565 2.40 20.94 17.27
CA THR A 565 1.26 21.39 16.47
C THR A 565 1.65 21.57 15.02
N ALA A 566 0.68 21.39 14.12
CA ALA A 566 0.86 21.63 12.69
C ALA A 566 -0.42 22.17 12.06
N TYR A 567 -0.22 23.00 11.07
CA TYR A 567 -1.20 23.44 10.09
C TYR A 567 -0.70 23.04 8.70
N SER A 568 -1.56 22.48 7.87
CA SER A 568 -1.19 21.99 6.54
C SER A 568 -2.30 22.28 5.54
N THR A 569 -1.94 22.83 4.39
CA THR A 569 -2.82 22.83 3.22
C THR A 569 -2.21 21.94 2.13
N LYS A 570 -3.05 21.23 1.39
CA LYS A 570 -2.66 20.34 0.29
C LYS A 570 -3.60 20.52 -0.90
N PRO A 571 -3.12 20.37 -2.16
CA PRO A 571 -4.00 20.35 -3.30
C PRO A 571 -4.91 19.11 -3.25
N PRO A 572 -6.09 19.13 -3.89
CA PRO A 572 -6.85 17.91 -4.12
C PRO A 572 -5.98 16.92 -4.90
N LEU A 573 -6.18 15.64 -4.68
CA LEU A 573 -5.49 14.61 -5.44
C LEU A 573 -6.00 14.61 -6.89
N VAL A 574 -5.15 14.21 -7.82
CA VAL A 574 -5.54 14.18 -9.25
C VAL A 574 -6.73 13.25 -9.47
N ASN A 575 -6.76 12.11 -8.76
CA ASN A 575 -7.86 11.15 -8.86
C ASN A 575 -9.18 11.70 -8.28
N ASP A 576 -9.10 12.69 -7.38
CA ASP A 576 -10.26 13.33 -6.76
C ASP A 576 -10.66 14.63 -7.46
N LEU A 577 -9.82 15.17 -8.35
CA LEU A 577 -10.03 16.42 -9.05
C LEU A 577 -10.96 16.26 -10.27
N TYR A 578 -10.74 15.21 -11.08
CA TYR A 578 -11.50 14.97 -12.29
C TYR A 578 -12.65 13.99 -12.01
N ILE A 579 -13.83 14.27 -12.59
CA ILE A 579 -15.01 13.41 -12.42
C ILE A 579 -14.77 12.04 -13.06
N SER A 580 -14.39 12.05 -14.34
CA SER A 580 -14.03 10.82 -15.09
C SER A 580 -12.90 11.11 -16.06
N PRO A 581 -11.63 11.11 -15.61
CA PRO A 581 -10.48 11.40 -16.46
C PRO A 581 -10.30 10.42 -17.62
N ARG A 582 -10.97 9.27 -17.56
CA ARG A 582 -10.96 8.24 -18.61
C ARG A 582 -11.60 8.73 -19.91
N ILE A 583 -12.63 9.55 -19.82
CA ILE A 583 -13.48 9.95 -20.96
C ILE A 583 -13.53 11.46 -21.20
N SER A 584 -13.23 12.29 -20.19
CA SER A 584 -13.32 13.74 -20.32
C SER A 584 -12.37 14.49 -19.40
N SER A 585 -12.21 15.78 -19.61
CA SER A 585 -11.47 16.71 -18.73
C SER A 585 -12.39 17.43 -17.73
N HIS A 586 -13.63 16.97 -17.55
CA HIS A 586 -14.55 17.56 -16.58
C HIS A 586 -14.02 17.40 -15.15
N LYS A 587 -14.05 18.49 -14.43
CA LYS A 587 -13.60 18.57 -13.03
C LYS A 587 -14.79 18.57 -12.09
N GLN A 588 -14.55 18.21 -10.83
CA GLN A 588 -15.54 18.40 -9.77
C GLN A 588 -15.93 19.88 -9.64
N THR A 589 -17.10 20.13 -9.11
CA THR A 589 -17.50 21.46 -8.59
C THR A 589 -16.87 21.66 -7.19
N ASP A 590 -16.75 22.93 -6.77
CA ASP A 590 -16.27 23.28 -5.42
C ASP A 590 -14.84 22.80 -5.10
N ILE A 591 -13.93 22.89 -6.09
CA ILE A 591 -12.52 22.53 -5.92
C ILE A 591 -11.88 23.44 -4.88
N SER A 592 -11.30 22.85 -3.84
CA SER A 592 -10.61 23.59 -2.79
C SER A 592 -9.39 22.81 -2.29
N ASN A 593 -8.41 23.52 -1.72
CA ASN A 593 -7.31 22.86 -1.03
C ASN A 593 -7.82 22.21 0.25
N GLU A 594 -7.40 20.95 0.48
CA GLU A 594 -7.60 20.30 1.75
C GLU A 594 -6.84 21.04 2.85
N THR A 595 -7.46 21.22 4.00
CA THR A 595 -6.88 21.90 5.15
C THR A 595 -6.86 20.96 6.36
N ALA A 596 -5.71 20.84 7.03
CA ALA A 596 -5.57 20.00 8.20
C ALA A 596 -4.91 20.73 9.36
N TYR A 597 -5.45 20.52 10.56
CA TYR A 597 -4.92 20.96 11.84
C TYR A 597 -4.57 19.75 12.69
N MET A 598 -3.44 19.79 13.36
CA MET A 598 -3.03 18.75 14.29
C MET A 598 -2.38 19.33 15.54
N ALA A 599 -2.72 18.75 16.68
CA ALA A 599 -2.02 18.97 17.95
C ALA A 599 -1.76 17.63 18.63
N GLU A 600 -0.60 17.47 19.22
CA GLU A 600 -0.25 16.33 20.05
C GLU A 600 0.54 16.76 21.28
N ALA A 601 0.25 16.10 22.42
CA ALA A 601 0.95 16.30 23.68
C ALA A 601 1.28 14.93 24.29
N GLY A 602 2.48 14.78 24.81
CA GLY A 602 2.86 13.48 25.36
C GLY A 602 3.94 13.52 26.42
N TYR A 603 4.11 12.37 27.03
CA TYR A 603 5.09 12.08 28.06
C TYR A 603 5.92 10.85 27.70
N ILE A 604 7.23 10.94 27.88
CA ILE A 604 8.18 9.86 27.66
C ILE A 604 8.98 9.63 28.94
N LEU A 605 9.02 8.37 29.40
CA LEU A 605 9.84 7.91 30.51
C LEU A 605 10.85 6.87 30.02
N HIS A 606 12.12 7.10 30.30
CA HIS A 606 13.22 6.18 30.04
C HIS A 606 13.93 5.81 31.37
N ALA A 607 13.31 4.97 32.19
CA ALA A 607 13.94 4.39 33.36
C ALA A 607 14.62 3.05 33.05
N PRO A 608 15.57 2.56 33.87
CA PRO A 608 16.29 1.32 33.58
C PRO A 608 15.41 0.08 33.40
N SER A 609 14.33 -0.05 34.17
CA SER A 609 13.39 -1.17 34.13
C SER A 609 12.06 -0.81 33.42
N LEU A 610 11.81 0.47 33.14
CA LEU A 610 10.54 0.91 32.59
C LEU A 610 10.74 1.95 31.50
N LYS A 611 10.32 1.61 30.27
CA LYS A 611 10.14 2.57 29.17
C LYS A 611 8.64 2.78 28.98
N LEU A 612 8.21 4.03 28.91
CA LEU A 612 6.81 4.37 28.74
C LEU A 612 6.67 5.57 27.80
N THR A 613 5.68 5.51 26.92
CA THR A 613 5.26 6.66 26.11
C THR A 613 3.74 6.78 26.18
N ALA A 614 3.25 7.96 26.50
CA ALA A 614 1.84 8.32 26.44
C ALA A 614 1.68 9.54 25.53
N ASN A 615 0.76 9.48 24.60
CA ASN A 615 0.50 10.54 23.61
C ASN A 615 -1.00 10.79 23.48
N ALA A 616 -1.44 12.03 23.67
CA ALA A 616 -2.77 12.49 23.32
C ALA A 616 -2.69 13.27 22.00
N TYR A 617 -3.63 13.03 21.08
CA TYR A 617 -3.65 13.72 19.79
C TYR A 617 -5.05 14.18 19.41
N TRP A 618 -5.08 15.26 18.64
CA TRP A 618 -6.27 15.80 18.00
C TRP A 618 -5.92 16.22 16.57
N ILE A 619 -6.71 15.79 15.59
CA ILE A 619 -6.55 16.06 14.17
C ILE A 619 -7.91 16.44 13.62
N SER A 620 -7.97 17.52 12.84
CA SER A 620 -9.16 17.94 12.08
C SER A 620 -8.79 18.23 10.64
N ILE A 621 -9.46 17.56 9.72
CA ILE A 621 -9.25 17.70 8.27
C ILE A 621 -10.53 18.26 7.67
N HIS A 622 -10.41 19.24 6.78
CA HIS A 622 -11.53 19.92 6.12
C HIS A 622 -11.29 20.00 4.62
N HIS A 623 -12.37 20.12 3.87
CA HIS A 623 -12.38 20.30 2.41
C HIS A 623 -11.71 19.14 1.64
N ALA A 624 -11.68 17.94 2.21
CA ALA A 624 -11.23 16.78 1.46
C ALA A 624 -12.26 16.43 0.36
N MET A 625 -11.76 15.82 -0.71
CA MET A 625 -12.54 15.40 -1.88
C MET A 625 -12.36 13.91 -2.11
N ASP A 626 -13.33 13.28 -2.79
CA ASP A 626 -13.26 11.87 -3.18
C ASP A 626 -14.09 11.62 -4.45
N VAL A 627 -13.75 10.61 -5.23
CA VAL A 627 -14.49 10.14 -6.39
C VAL A 627 -14.63 8.62 -6.35
N MET A 628 -15.86 8.13 -6.40
CA MET A 628 -16.17 6.71 -6.49
C MET A 628 -16.85 6.40 -7.83
N SER A 629 -16.31 5.45 -8.57
CA SER A 629 -16.90 4.99 -9.83
C SER A 629 -17.46 3.58 -9.68
N PHE A 630 -18.73 3.38 -10.01
CA PHE A 630 -19.39 2.07 -9.91
C PHE A 630 -20.58 1.96 -10.85
N TYR A 631 -21.02 0.73 -11.13
CA TYR A 631 -22.25 0.49 -11.89
C TYR A 631 -23.47 0.76 -11.03
N HIS A 632 -24.34 1.69 -11.48
CA HIS A 632 -25.57 2.07 -10.81
C HIS A 632 -26.79 1.44 -11.50
N ASP A 633 -27.53 0.60 -10.78
CA ASP A 633 -28.65 -0.16 -11.37
C ASP A 633 -29.80 0.74 -11.86
N GLY A 634 -30.07 1.86 -11.22
CA GLY A 634 -31.10 2.82 -11.63
C GLY A 634 -30.77 3.52 -12.95
N TYR A 635 -29.51 3.91 -13.14
CA TYR A 635 -29.04 4.52 -14.39
C TYR A 635 -28.66 3.48 -15.45
N ARG A 636 -28.56 2.20 -15.09
CA ARG A 636 -28.02 1.10 -15.94
C ARG A 636 -26.70 1.45 -16.62
N ASN A 637 -25.85 2.14 -15.89
CA ASN A 637 -24.62 2.73 -16.41
C ASN A 637 -23.53 2.78 -15.34
N LEU A 638 -22.29 2.97 -15.77
CA LEU A 638 -21.22 3.37 -14.88
C LEU A 638 -21.40 4.83 -14.47
N VAL A 639 -21.44 5.10 -13.19
CA VAL A 639 -21.56 6.46 -12.65
C VAL A 639 -20.31 6.85 -11.86
N ASN A 640 -20.01 8.14 -11.89
CA ASN A 640 -18.99 8.74 -11.05
C ASN A 640 -19.71 9.55 -9.97
N TYR A 641 -19.53 9.09 -8.73
CA TYR A 641 -20.09 9.70 -7.54
C TYR A 641 -19.01 10.55 -6.90
N THR A 642 -19.13 11.86 -7.05
CA THR A 642 -18.14 12.80 -6.53
C THR A 642 -18.58 13.35 -5.18
N LEU A 643 -17.63 13.45 -4.26
CA LEU A 643 -17.84 14.02 -2.94
C LEU A 643 -16.91 15.21 -2.74
N SER A 644 -17.45 16.32 -2.27
CA SER A 644 -16.68 17.51 -1.93
C SER A 644 -17.00 17.99 -0.53
N ASN A 645 -16.12 18.83 0.02
CA ASN A 645 -16.27 19.40 1.36
C ASN A 645 -16.38 18.31 2.46
N ILE A 646 -15.56 17.26 2.37
CA ILE A 646 -15.50 16.21 3.39
C ILE A 646 -14.72 16.74 4.59
N GLY A 647 -15.35 16.77 5.77
CA GLY A 647 -14.69 17.07 7.04
C GLY A 647 -14.55 15.84 7.92
N SER A 648 -13.41 15.70 8.59
CA SER A 648 -13.16 14.59 9.51
C SER A 648 -12.39 15.03 10.76
N ARG A 649 -12.62 14.32 11.88
CA ARG A 649 -11.91 14.53 13.13
C ARG A 649 -11.44 13.21 13.71
N MET A 650 -10.17 13.14 14.04
CA MET A 650 -9.55 12.05 14.76
C MET A 650 -8.96 12.56 16.06
N MET A 651 -9.34 11.98 17.19
CA MET A 651 -8.78 12.27 18.51
C MET A 651 -8.63 10.99 19.31
N GLY A 652 -7.61 10.90 20.13
CA GLY A 652 -7.37 9.72 20.94
C GLY A 652 -6.12 9.77 21.78
N LEU A 653 -5.86 8.63 22.39
CA LEU A 653 -4.73 8.36 23.26
C LEU A 653 -3.97 7.15 22.73
N GLU A 654 -2.67 7.28 22.61
CA GLU A 654 -1.72 6.19 22.36
C GLU A 654 -0.86 6.00 23.61
N PHE A 655 -0.81 4.79 24.12
CA PHE A 655 0.00 4.42 25.26
C PHE A 655 0.88 3.23 24.90
N SER A 656 2.14 3.25 25.32
CA SER A 656 3.03 2.09 25.20
C SER A 656 3.97 1.99 26.39
N MET A 657 4.23 0.74 26.79
CA MET A 657 5.04 0.41 27.95
C MET A 657 5.86 -0.84 27.66
N ALA A 658 7.13 -0.80 28.05
CA ALA A 658 8.00 -1.97 28.16
C ALA A 658 8.56 -2.01 29.60
N TYR A 659 8.16 -3.03 30.35
CA TYR A 659 8.56 -3.21 31.74
C TYR A 659 9.37 -4.50 31.92
N SER A 660 10.61 -4.36 32.35
CA SER A 660 11.49 -5.49 32.66
C SER A 660 11.10 -6.12 34.01
N LEU A 661 10.43 -7.28 33.95
CA LEU A 661 10.01 -8.05 35.13
C LEU A 661 11.21 -8.74 35.80
N SER A 662 12.17 -9.18 34.99
CA SER A 662 13.44 -9.79 35.44
C SER A 662 14.53 -9.55 34.39
N ALA A 663 15.75 -10.02 34.63
CA ALA A 663 16.90 -9.83 33.75
C ALA A 663 16.69 -10.35 32.30
N GLY A 664 15.74 -11.22 32.05
CA GLY A 664 15.45 -11.74 30.72
C GLY A 664 13.98 -11.65 30.30
N LEU A 665 13.08 -11.18 31.18
CA LEU A 665 11.64 -11.18 30.90
C LEU A 665 11.10 -9.74 30.89
N THR A 666 10.46 -9.37 29.78
CA THR A 666 9.88 -8.02 29.58
C THR A 666 8.39 -8.14 29.26
N LEU A 667 7.56 -7.38 29.96
CA LEU A 667 6.16 -7.17 29.64
C LEU A 667 6.04 -5.94 28.73
N ASN A 668 5.44 -6.14 27.56
CA ASN A 668 5.18 -5.09 26.59
C ASN A 668 3.68 -4.87 26.49
N THR A 669 3.24 -3.62 26.52
CA THR A 669 1.83 -3.25 26.34
C THR A 669 1.72 -2.03 25.45
N ALA A 670 0.74 -2.03 24.54
CA ALA A 670 0.38 -0.86 23.75
C ALA A 670 -1.14 -0.75 23.62
N ILE A 671 -1.65 0.46 23.73
CA ILE A 671 -3.09 0.76 23.66
C ILE A 671 -3.29 1.95 22.75
N ASN A 672 -4.18 1.82 21.77
CA ASN A 672 -4.77 2.92 21.04
C ASN A 672 -6.25 2.98 21.37
N ALA A 673 -6.72 4.13 21.85
CA ALA A 673 -8.14 4.41 22.08
C ALA A 673 -8.48 5.74 21.44
N GLY A 674 -9.24 5.71 20.36
CA GLY A 674 -9.59 6.89 19.58
C GLY A 674 -11.08 7.00 19.28
N LYS A 675 -11.48 8.21 18.88
CA LYS A 675 -12.79 8.53 18.29
C LYS A 675 -12.54 9.23 16.96
N TYR A 676 -12.92 8.56 15.87
CA TYR A 676 -12.72 9.02 14.50
C TYR A 676 -14.07 9.18 13.83
N ILE A 677 -14.43 10.40 13.43
CA ILE A 677 -15.76 10.75 12.91
C ILE A 677 -15.68 11.72 11.74
N TYR A 678 -16.68 11.68 10.87
CA TYR A 678 -16.97 12.75 9.93
C TYR A 678 -17.60 13.93 10.68
N LEU A 679 -17.27 15.17 10.25
CA LEU A 679 -17.68 16.39 10.96
C LEU A 679 -18.90 17.08 10.38
N GLN A 680 -19.16 16.86 9.08
CA GLN A 680 -20.15 17.62 8.33
C GLN A 680 -20.80 16.74 7.28
N ARG A 681 -21.75 17.29 6.59
CA ARG A 681 -22.49 16.66 5.49
C ARG A 681 -21.85 17.04 4.17
N PRO A 682 -21.06 16.16 3.54
CA PRO A 682 -20.44 16.45 2.25
C PRO A 682 -21.48 16.70 1.16
N ASN A 683 -21.10 17.52 0.19
CA ASN A 683 -21.87 17.63 -1.06
C ASN A 683 -21.54 16.43 -1.94
N TYR A 684 -22.55 15.93 -2.66
CA TYR A 684 -22.33 14.91 -3.69
C TYR A 684 -22.88 15.37 -5.04
N SER A 685 -22.28 14.86 -6.12
CA SER A 685 -22.88 14.90 -7.44
C SER A 685 -22.65 13.59 -8.19
N VAL A 686 -23.60 13.23 -9.05
CA VAL A 686 -23.58 11.99 -9.84
C VAL A 686 -23.52 12.35 -11.31
N MET A 687 -22.57 11.74 -12.04
CA MET A 687 -22.45 11.88 -13.47
C MET A 687 -22.29 10.50 -14.11
N ALA A 688 -23.18 10.15 -15.03
CA ALA A 688 -23.07 8.93 -15.79
C ALA A 688 -21.99 9.05 -16.89
N ASP A 689 -21.26 7.96 -17.18
CA ASP A 689 -20.18 7.98 -18.18
C ASP A 689 -20.68 8.24 -19.61
N ASN A 690 -21.95 8.06 -19.89
CA ASN A 690 -22.56 8.35 -21.20
C ASN A 690 -23.38 9.65 -21.26
N GLU A 691 -23.32 10.49 -20.23
CA GLU A 691 -24.02 11.77 -20.13
C GLU A 691 -23.06 12.93 -20.00
N GLN A 692 -23.38 14.08 -20.62
CA GLN A 692 -22.54 15.28 -20.57
C GLN A 692 -22.89 16.23 -19.42
N TYR A 693 -23.85 15.87 -18.58
CA TYR A 693 -24.35 16.69 -17.48
C TYR A 693 -24.36 15.90 -16.16
N ILE A 694 -24.43 16.66 -15.08
CA ILE A 694 -24.58 16.07 -13.74
C ILE A 694 -26.04 15.65 -13.57
N SER A 695 -26.27 14.35 -13.39
CA SER A 695 -27.60 13.74 -13.30
C SER A 695 -28.27 14.03 -11.96
N GLU A 696 -27.51 14.14 -10.88
CA GLU A 696 -28.02 14.36 -9.53
C GLU A 696 -27.03 15.13 -8.67
N LYS A 697 -27.53 15.97 -7.75
CA LYS A 697 -26.75 16.68 -6.72
C LYS A 697 -27.48 16.67 -5.40
N GLY A 698 -26.75 16.66 -4.30
CA GLY A 698 -27.34 16.72 -2.97
C GLY A 698 -26.30 16.71 -1.84
N ILE A 699 -26.76 16.33 -0.67
CA ILE A 699 -26.00 16.30 0.57
C ILE A 699 -26.04 14.88 1.13
N LEU A 700 -24.90 14.39 1.61
CA LEU A 700 -24.79 13.13 2.33
C LEU A 700 -25.00 13.33 3.83
N TYR A 701 -25.84 12.51 4.43
CA TYR A 701 -26.17 12.54 5.87
C TYR A 701 -25.21 11.61 6.64
N ILE A 702 -23.93 12.04 6.76
CA ILE A 702 -22.87 11.28 7.46
C ILE A 702 -22.22 12.08 8.58
N ASP A 703 -22.79 13.20 9.01
CA ASP A 703 -22.30 13.95 10.17
C ASP A 703 -22.27 13.06 11.43
N HIS A 704 -21.17 13.12 12.19
CA HIS A 704 -20.85 12.26 13.33
C HIS A 704 -20.73 10.74 13.02
N PHE A 705 -20.77 10.36 11.75
CA PHE A 705 -20.56 8.98 11.33
C PHE A 705 -19.12 8.53 11.63
N PRO A 706 -18.90 7.30 12.10
CA PRO A 706 -17.53 6.82 12.34
C PRO A 706 -16.76 6.69 11.04
N ILE A 707 -15.49 7.07 11.06
CA ILE A 707 -14.57 6.76 9.96
C ILE A 707 -14.40 5.25 9.89
N THR A 708 -14.57 4.69 8.70
CA THR A 708 -14.71 3.25 8.47
C THR A 708 -13.38 2.59 8.08
N GLY A 709 -13.33 1.27 8.08
CA GLY A 709 -12.20 0.49 7.59
C GLY A 709 -11.07 0.26 8.58
N LEU A 710 -11.11 0.83 9.79
CA LEU A 710 -10.06 0.69 10.81
C LEU A 710 -10.64 0.57 12.23
N PRO A 711 -9.97 -0.14 13.16
CA PRO A 711 -10.39 -0.21 14.55
C PRO A 711 -10.08 1.09 15.29
N GLN A 712 -11.02 1.58 16.11
CA GLN A 712 -10.82 2.75 16.97
C GLN A 712 -10.31 2.38 18.37
N LEU A 713 -10.41 1.11 18.75
CA LEU A 713 -9.80 0.54 19.95
C LEU A 713 -8.91 -0.62 19.55
N ALA A 714 -7.64 -0.56 19.94
CA ALA A 714 -6.69 -1.64 19.74
C ALA A 714 -5.76 -1.76 20.97
N VAL A 715 -5.62 -2.97 21.48
CA VAL A 715 -4.81 -3.29 22.67
C VAL A 715 -3.86 -4.43 22.31
N TYR A 716 -2.60 -4.27 22.66
CA TYR A 716 -1.55 -5.27 22.54
C TYR A 716 -0.97 -5.56 23.92
N THR A 717 -0.73 -6.82 24.24
CA THR A 717 0.03 -7.26 25.42
C THR A 717 0.92 -8.43 25.04
N GLY A 718 2.21 -8.35 25.36
CA GLY A 718 3.17 -9.40 25.04
C GLY A 718 4.19 -9.64 26.15
N LEU A 719 4.58 -10.89 26.31
CA LEU A 719 5.68 -11.32 27.16
C LEU A 719 6.85 -11.73 26.27
N ALA A 720 7.94 -11.00 26.37
CA ALA A 720 9.18 -11.26 25.65
C ALA A 720 10.23 -11.80 26.63
N TYR A 721 10.75 -13.00 26.35
CA TYR A 721 11.83 -13.62 27.09
C TYR A 721 13.10 -13.68 26.25
N ARG A 722 14.21 -13.27 26.84
CA ARG A 722 15.54 -13.32 26.24
C ARG A 722 16.51 -13.98 27.20
N SER A 723 17.11 -15.09 26.74
CA SER A 723 18.15 -15.77 27.51
C SER A 723 19.54 -15.19 27.21
N ASN A 724 20.49 -15.42 28.13
CA ASN A 724 21.90 -15.12 27.91
C ASN A 724 22.51 -15.95 26.76
N GLY A 725 21.86 -17.05 26.34
CA GLY A 725 22.27 -17.97 25.29
C GLY A 725 21.73 -17.63 23.89
N ASN A 726 21.38 -16.39 23.65
CA ASN A 726 20.84 -15.90 22.34
C ASN A 726 19.48 -16.53 21.91
N LEU A 727 18.74 -17.12 22.84
CA LEU A 727 17.35 -17.52 22.63
C LEU A 727 16.42 -16.36 22.91
N PHE A 728 15.47 -16.14 22.02
CA PHE A 728 14.40 -15.16 22.14
C PHE A 728 13.05 -15.88 21.99
N LEU A 729 12.11 -15.57 22.88
CA LEU A 729 10.72 -16.04 22.82
C LEU A 729 9.79 -14.86 23.03
N ASN A 730 8.69 -14.80 22.29
CA ASN A 730 7.64 -13.81 22.48
C ASN A 730 6.27 -14.45 22.32
N LEU A 731 5.42 -14.24 23.30
CA LEU A 731 4.00 -14.61 23.27
C LEU A 731 3.21 -13.30 23.41
N SER A 732 2.34 -13.01 22.47
CA SER A 732 1.58 -11.78 22.48
C SER A 732 0.12 -12.00 22.14
N SER A 733 -0.73 -11.10 22.62
CA SER A 733 -2.15 -11.04 22.29
C SER A 733 -2.53 -9.65 21.83
N SER A 734 -3.46 -9.58 20.88
CA SER A 734 -4.05 -8.34 20.36
C SER A 734 -5.56 -8.42 20.44
N PHE A 735 -6.18 -7.35 20.94
CA PHE A 735 -7.62 -7.16 20.94
C PHE A 735 -7.99 -5.91 20.15
N MET A 736 -8.95 -6.01 19.23
CA MET A 736 -9.39 -4.89 18.39
C MET A 736 -10.90 -4.83 18.32
N ALA A 737 -11.44 -3.61 18.42
CA ALA A 737 -12.87 -3.35 18.47
C ALA A 737 -13.22 -1.99 17.85
N ASN A 738 -14.51 -1.69 17.72
CA ASN A 738 -15.05 -0.44 17.21
C ASN A 738 -14.54 -0.17 15.79
N GLN A 739 -14.80 -1.11 14.90
CA GLN A 739 -14.50 -1.03 13.47
C GLN A 739 -15.78 -1.20 12.67
N TRP A 740 -15.92 -0.45 11.58
CA TRP A 740 -17.09 -0.47 10.70
C TRP A 740 -16.68 -0.74 9.26
N LEU A 741 -17.61 -1.30 8.48
CA LEU A 741 -17.44 -1.48 7.04
C LEU A 741 -17.40 -0.13 6.33
N SER A 742 -16.73 -0.07 5.19
CA SER A 742 -16.85 1.08 4.31
C SER A 742 -18.29 1.24 3.86
N PHE A 743 -18.80 2.44 3.99
CA PHE A 743 -20.21 2.71 3.75
C PHE A 743 -20.53 2.95 2.27
N ASN A 744 -21.77 2.67 1.89
CA ASN A 744 -22.34 3.06 0.60
C ASN A 744 -22.93 4.48 0.70
N PRO A 745 -22.43 5.48 -0.06
CA PRO A 745 -22.93 6.84 0.01
C PRO A 745 -24.40 6.97 -0.46
N ILE A 746 -24.84 6.14 -1.43
CA ILE A 746 -26.21 6.19 -1.94
C ILE A 746 -27.22 5.96 -0.82
N ARG A 747 -26.94 5.07 0.13
CA ARG A 747 -27.81 4.81 1.30
C ARG A 747 -27.95 6.01 2.23
N ARG A 748 -27.09 7.02 2.14
CA ARG A 748 -27.01 8.19 3.03
C ARG A 748 -27.51 9.45 2.34
N THR A 749 -28.30 9.31 1.27
CA THR A 749 -28.97 10.41 0.57
C THR A 749 -30.40 10.59 1.07
N TYR A 750 -30.96 11.77 0.85
CA TYR A 750 -32.37 12.04 1.15
C TYR A 750 -33.31 11.14 0.34
N GLY A 751 -33.00 10.92 -0.95
CA GLY A 751 -33.79 10.06 -1.83
C GLY A 751 -33.86 8.62 -1.35
N ALA A 752 -32.75 8.07 -0.81
CA ALA A 752 -32.75 6.73 -0.23
C ALA A 752 -33.67 6.61 0.99
N ALA A 753 -33.71 7.65 1.86
CA ALA A 753 -34.56 7.66 3.03
C ALA A 753 -36.06 7.77 2.67
N GLN A 754 -36.41 8.55 1.65
CA GLN A 754 -37.83 8.71 1.21
C GLN A 754 -38.39 7.45 0.57
N ASN A 755 -37.59 6.66 -0.11
CA ASN A 755 -38.04 5.46 -0.83
C ASN A 755 -38.07 4.20 0.05
N LEU A 756 -37.79 4.32 1.35
CA LEU A 756 -37.92 3.19 2.28
C LEU A 756 -39.43 2.92 2.56
N PRO A 757 -39.82 1.64 2.64
CA PRO A 757 -41.12 1.27 3.18
C PRO A 757 -41.35 1.89 4.57
N SER A 758 -42.56 2.38 4.82
CA SER A 758 -42.91 3.10 6.06
C SER A 758 -42.73 2.28 7.34
N ASN A 759 -42.63 0.97 7.22
CA ASN A 759 -42.40 0.03 8.33
C ASN A 759 -40.90 -0.20 8.65
N LEU A 760 -39.97 0.35 7.84
CA LEU A 760 -38.52 0.22 8.08
C LEU A 760 -38.00 1.43 8.83
N ASP A 761 -37.16 1.18 9.86
CA ASP A 761 -36.49 2.24 10.59
C ASP A 761 -35.38 2.84 9.71
N ASN A 762 -35.39 4.15 9.50
CA ASN A 762 -34.34 4.90 8.81
C ASN A 762 -32.96 4.62 9.37
N LYS A 763 -32.85 4.17 10.63
CA LYS A 763 -31.59 3.75 11.24
C LYS A 763 -30.94 2.55 10.57
N LEU A 764 -31.72 1.70 9.88
CA LEU A 764 -31.19 0.53 9.16
C LEU A 764 -30.29 0.94 7.99
N ILE A 765 -30.56 2.09 7.35
CA ILE A 765 -29.75 2.61 6.26
C ILE A 765 -28.73 3.66 6.73
N SER A 766 -29.05 4.39 7.80
CA SER A 766 -28.20 5.47 8.30
C SER A 766 -27.05 4.96 9.19
N ASN A 767 -27.24 3.87 9.94
CA ASN A 767 -26.20 3.35 10.82
C ASN A 767 -25.09 2.61 10.04
N PRO A 768 -23.82 2.75 10.47
CA PRO A 768 -22.73 1.99 9.87
C PRO A 768 -22.79 0.52 10.26
N SER A 769 -22.49 -0.36 9.32
CA SER A 769 -22.38 -1.80 9.57
C SER A 769 -21.10 -2.10 10.37
N ALA A 770 -21.26 -2.62 11.60
CA ALA A 770 -20.13 -2.93 12.48
C ALA A 770 -19.44 -4.24 12.11
N ILE A 771 -18.12 -4.29 12.32
CA ILE A 771 -17.31 -5.50 12.21
C ILE A 771 -17.17 -6.12 13.61
N PRO A 772 -17.31 -7.46 13.77
CA PRO A 772 -17.15 -8.13 15.06
C PRO A 772 -15.78 -7.87 15.69
N LYS A 773 -15.69 -7.85 17.02
CA LYS A 773 -14.44 -7.73 17.77
C LYS A 773 -13.48 -8.87 17.41
N ALA A 774 -12.18 -8.64 17.49
CA ALA A 774 -11.16 -9.65 17.26
C ALA A 774 -10.22 -9.78 18.45
N PHE A 775 -9.85 -11.01 18.75
CA PHE A 775 -8.79 -11.36 19.70
C PHE A 775 -7.84 -12.33 19.03
N ILE A 776 -6.55 -12.02 18.99
CA ILE A 776 -5.53 -12.78 18.27
C ILE A 776 -4.39 -13.07 19.22
N VAL A 777 -3.85 -14.27 19.15
CA VAL A 777 -2.65 -14.67 19.90
C VAL A 777 -1.57 -15.06 18.90
N ASP A 778 -0.38 -14.47 19.05
CA ASP A 778 0.78 -14.71 18.22
C ASP A 778 1.94 -15.25 19.07
N PHE A 779 2.72 -16.14 18.49
CA PHE A 779 3.93 -16.68 19.10
C PHE A 779 5.11 -16.50 18.15
N SER A 780 6.28 -16.21 18.72
CA SER A 780 7.52 -16.18 17.96
C SER A 780 8.71 -16.62 18.79
N ALA A 781 9.66 -17.24 18.13
CA ALA A 781 10.91 -17.71 18.71
C ALA A 781 12.09 -17.40 17.79
N GLY A 782 13.23 -17.05 18.37
CA GLY A 782 14.46 -16.83 17.62
C GLY A 782 15.66 -17.39 18.36
N TYR A 783 16.59 -17.94 17.60
CA TYR A 783 17.86 -18.47 18.14
C TYR A 783 19.01 -18.06 17.23
N SER A 784 20.07 -17.52 17.82
CA SER A 784 21.29 -17.15 17.09
C SER A 784 22.47 -18.01 17.54
N CYS A 785 22.99 -18.83 16.66
CA CYS A 785 24.13 -19.71 16.89
C CYS A 785 25.40 -19.07 16.31
N ARG A 786 26.42 -18.91 17.13
CA ARG A 786 27.75 -18.51 16.68
C ARG A 786 28.52 -19.76 16.24
N ILE A 787 28.81 -19.86 14.95
CA ILE A 787 29.67 -20.91 14.41
C ILE A 787 31.12 -20.54 14.70
N LYS A 788 31.95 -21.53 15.15
CA LYS A 788 33.37 -21.32 15.50
C LYS A 788 34.13 -20.62 14.36
N LYS A 789 35.08 -19.78 14.75
CA LYS A 789 35.97 -19.04 13.85
C LYS A 789 36.57 -19.93 12.76
N PHE A 790 36.40 -19.56 11.51
CA PHE A 790 37.32 -19.98 10.44
C PHE A 790 38.67 -19.28 10.60
N ARG A 791 39.70 -19.71 9.84
CA ARG A 791 41.09 -19.25 9.92
C ARG A 791 41.26 -17.71 9.97
N ASP A 792 40.27 -16.94 9.56
CA ASP A 792 40.35 -15.46 9.34
C ASP A 792 39.91 -14.63 10.56
N GLY A 793 39.61 -15.25 11.69
CA GLY A 793 39.22 -14.53 12.93
C GLY A 793 37.78 -14.01 12.96
N HIS A 794 37.01 -14.08 11.85
CA HIS A 794 35.64 -13.65 11.79
C HIS A 794 34.69 -14.70 12.38
N ALA A 795 33.65 -14.22 13.10
CA ALA A 795 32.60 -15.08 13.64
C ALA A 795 31.41 -15.11 12.68
N TYR A 796 31.01 -16.29 12.25
CA TYR A 796 29.82 -16.51 11.44
C TYR A 796 28.62 -16.79 12.37
N TYR A 797 27.46 -16.28 11.98
CA TYR A 797 26.22 -16.46 12.74
C TYR A 797 25.17 -17.15 11.88
N LEU A 798 24.57 -18.18 12.44
CA LEU A 798 23.36 -18.79 11.88
C LEU A 798 22.19 -18.43 12.78
N GLN A 799 21.18 -17.77 12.22
CA GLN A 799 20.03 -17.26 12.94
C GLN A 799 18.77 -17.98 12.44
N PHE A 800 17.97 -18.47 13.38
CA PHE A 800 16.70 -19.12 13.12
C PHE A 800 15.60 -18.29 13.74
N PHE A 801 14.53 -18.07 12.98
CA PHE A 801 13.31 -17.43 13.48
C PHE A 801 12.11 -18.25 13.07
N PHE A 802 11.27 -18.53 14.03
CA PHE A 802 10.00 -19.20 13.84
C PHE A 802 8.88 -18.29 14.34
N GLY A 803 7.80 -18.16 13.57
CA GLY A 803 6.63 -17.38 13.94
C GLY A 803 5.35 -18.11 13.63
N VAL A 804 4.39 -18.00 14.53
CA VAL A 804 3.01 -18.45 14.37
C VAL A 804 2.10 -17.28 14.65
N ASN A 805 1.35 -16.84 13.64
CA ASN A 805 0.32 -15.82 13.81
C ASN A 805 -1.04 -16.46 13.89
N ASN A 806 -1.90 -15.88 14.71
CA ASN A 806 -3.22 -16.40 14.97
C ASN A 806 -3.16 -17.87 15.48
N LEU A 807 -2.43 -18.08 16.57
CA LEU A 807 -2.21 -19.39 17.18
C LEU A 807 -3.52 -20.15 17.47
N LEU A 808 -4.60 -19.41 17.77
CA LEU A 808 -5.91 -19.96 18.08
C LEU A 808 -6.73 -20.29 16.82
N ASN A 809 -6.17 -20.12 15.63
CA ASN A 809 -6.82 -20.39 14.34
C ASN A 809 -8.20 -19.73 14.18
N GLN A 810 -8.37 -18.53 14.71
CA GLN A 810 -9.64 -17.82 14.60
C GLN A 810 -9.85 -17.27 13.19
N SER A 811 -11.04 -17.47 12.66
CA SER A 811 -11.45 -16.86 11.41
C SER A 811 -12.02 -15.47 11.68
N ILE A 812 -11.24 -14.45 11.36
CA ILE A 812 -11.52 -13.05 11.69
C ILE A 812 -11.96 -12.31 10.43
N VAL A 813 -12.99 -11.47 10.53
CA VAL A 813 -13.30 -10.48 9.50
C VAL A 813 -12.24 -9.39 9.56
N THR A 814 -11.42 -9.25 8.55
CA THR A 814 -10.32 -8.27 8.53
C THR A 814 -10.77 -6.89 8.02
N GLY A 815 -11.84 -6.84 7.26
CA GLY A 815 -12.46 -5.65 6.69
C GLY A 815 -13.64 -5.99 5.81
N GLY A 816 -14.15 -5.02 5.07
CA GLY A 816 -15.25 -5.22 4.13
C GLY A 816 -15.92 -3.90 3.78
N TYR A 817 -16.95 -3.99 2.97
CA TYR A 817 -17.70 -2.83 2.52
C TYR A 817 -19.19 -3.17 2.28
N GLU A 818 -20.01 -2.14 2.41
CA GLU A 818 -21.38 -2.16 1.88
C GLU A 818 -21.29 -2.09 0.37
N GLN A 819 -22.01 -2.95 -0.36
CA GLN A 819 -21.99 -2.89 -1.82
C GLN A 819 -22.49 -1.52 -2.29
N LEU A 820 -21.81 -0.94 -3.31
CA LEU A 820 -22.21 0.35 -3.90
C LEU A 820 -23.51 0.27 -4.70
N ARG A 821 -24.13 -0.89 -4.79
CA ARG A 821 -25.49 -1.09 -5.30
C ARG A 821 -26.49 -0.92 -4.19
N PHE A 822 -27.64 -0.33 -4.51
CA PHE A 822 -28.77 -0.16 -3.61
C PHE A 822 -30.08 -0.19 -4.40
N ASP A 823 -31.06 -0.98 -3.91
CA ASP A 823 -32.36 -1.10 -4.56
C ASP A 823 -33.30 0.01 -4.09
N THR A 824 -33.12 1.22 -4.62
CA THR A 824 -33.97 2.38 -4.29
C THR A 824 -35.44 2.20 -4.68
N PRO A 825 -35.82 1.63 -5.84
CA PRO A 825 -37.23 1.46 -6.21
C PRO A 825 -37.95 0.38 -5.39
N GLY A 826 -37.25 -0.68 -4.97
CA GLY A 826 -37.87 -1.81 -4.27
C GLY A 826 -37.76 -1.74 -2.75
N GLY A 827 -36.87 -0.88 -2.21
CA GLY A 827 -36.65 -0.77 -0.76
C GLY A 827 -36.04 -2.02 -0.11
N ASP A 828 -35.54 -2.99 -0.91
CA ASP A 828 -34.95 -4.21 -0.38
C ASP A 828 -33.48 -3.98 0.03
N LEU A 829 -33.29 -3.83 1.34
CA LEU A 829 -31.96 -3.63 1.92
C LEU A 829 -31.04 -4.85 1.82
N ASN A 830 -31.61 -6.04 1.62
CA ASN A 830 -30.87 -7.31 1.63
C ASN A 830 -30.48 -7.77 0.22
N LYS A 831 -31.01 -7.18 -0.83
CA LYS A 831 -30.70 -7.51 -2.22
C LYS A 831 -29.20 -7.43 -2.55
N PHE A 832 -28.48 -6.49 -1.93
CA PHE A 832 -27.05 -6.31 -2.07
C PHE A 832 -26.36 -6.37 -0.70
N PRO A 833 -26.16 -7.59 -0.15
CA PRO A 833 -25.62 -7.77 1.19
C PRO A 833 -24.15 -7.33 1.25
N ASN A 834 -23.68 -7.00 2.45
CA ASN A 834 -22.30 -6.60 2.69
C ASN A 834 -21.32 -7.67 2.25
N LYS A 835 -20.15 -7.25 1.74
CA LYS A 835 -19.01 -8.10 1.40
C LYS A 835 -17.90 -7.98 2.46
N TYR A 836 -17.27 -9.10 2.79
CA TYR A 836 -16.29 -9.21 3.86
C TYR A 836 -14.98 -9.81 3.36
N TYR A 837 -13.85 -9.35 3.90
CA TYR A 837 -12.56 -9.99 3.82
C TYR A 837 -12.33 -10.81 5.09
N TYR A 838 -11.84 -12.02 4.96
CA TYR A 838 -11.57 -12.92 6.08
C TYR A 838 -10.07 -13.20 6.19
N SER A 839 -9.60 -13.42 7.43
CA SER A 839 -8.23 -13.87 7.68
C SER A 839 -8.01 -15.28 7.18
N ALA A 840 -6.78 -15.57 6.80
CA ALA A 840 -6.40 -16.88 6.28
C ALA A 840 -6.21 -17.96 7.37
N GLY A 841 -6.64 -17.72 8.61
CA GLY A 841 -6.41 -18.67 9.73
C GLY A 841 -5.00 -18.57 10.31
N THR A 842 -4.43 -19.69 10.78
CA THR A 842 -3.07 -19.71 11.34
C THR A 842 -2.00 -19.61 10.28
N LEU A 843 -1.08 -18.68 10.46
CA LEU A 843 0.04 -18.43 9.55
C LEU A 843 1.37 -18.82 10.21
N TYR A 844 2.17 -19.62 9.48
CA TYR A 844 3.49 -20.05 9.92
C TYR A 844 4.57 -19.36 9.10
N SER A 845 5.71 -19.13 9.73
CA SER A 845 6.92 -18.66 9.04
C SER A 845 8.18 -19.21 9.73
N LEU A 846 9.14 -19.62 8.92
CA LEU A 846 10.49 -19.99 9.34
C LEU A 846 11.49 -19.19 8.52
N SER A 847 12.40 -18.50 9.19
CA SER A 847 13.50 -17.82 8.53
C SER A 847 14.84 -18.36 9.04
N ILE A 848 15.72 -18.64 8.10
CA ILE A 848 17.10 -19.03 8.34
C ILE A 848 18.00 -17.97 7.70
N LYS A 849 18.79 -17.30 8.52
CA LYS A 849 19.71 -16.25 8.05
C LYS A 849 21.15 -16.64 8.41
N TRP A 850 21.96 -16.76 7.38
CA TRP A 850 23.39 -16.99 7.54
C TRP A 850 24.13 -15.68 7.29
N LYS A 851 24.84 -15.20 8.33
CA LYS A 851 25.62 -13.97 8.31
C LYS A 851 27.10 -14.31 8.41
N LEU A 852 27.86 -13.84 7.38
CA LEU A 852 29.29 -14.02 7.23
C LEU A 852 30.07 -12.74 7.57
#